data_993b2df48f286324b3714e86a7afa5ca
#
_entry.id   993b2df48f286324b3714e86a7afa5ca
#
_cell.length_a   1.000
_cell.length_b   1.000
_cell.length_c   1.000
_cell.angle_alpha   90.00
_cell.angle_beta   90.00
_cell.angle_gamma   90.00
#
_symmetry.space_group_name_H-M   'P 1'
#
loop_
_entity.id
_entity.type
_entity.pdbx_description
1 polymer ?
#
loop_
_entity_poly.entity_id
_entity_poly.type
_entity_poly.pdbx_seq_one_letter_code
_entity_poly.pdbx_strand_id
1 'polypeptide(L)'
;MTRGSAAAPTEARRPALLLVGLGVLASLVLLGPSRARAVQYEMLIDVDTEEDLQELFTTGQISEDTWNTLVQIMRAGVDLNRADREALYALPNLRYDDVDAILAYRQEAGTINDPASLVPAGVLTEEQLLQIAPFLTVAGEFRPLSATNGRLRFQMVGSPADDRAPSTSLQARVTTLRHLSVGLALVSTRLRVGPVRYDPVRDALSAEAPRTRLHVPKFFVRWEGEHAELLLGTFRAGFGQRLTFDNSDRFTPNGIYADDAVFWNPGMSTRCRESTGELSDSPCAGPEGQARVTSDLRWRNSLMGAAVGAEHLSLGDGWLQLYAFGSYQPQSIYQYELYDRGRCADPRNDSDPNCAAPDLYRRNDSDLLAPTSEFSFQTLDNTYAEALGGGNVSYFFNRRAHVGVTGYAAHARFLAQGIDLDFQEWSSRPSGGGVYGAVGADAAFGRGLWDVFMEVAHTFDQETDGGGGLGGIVRSTLTWERQELELSARYYGADFANPYGRSISASDEQNGNRARDEVGGRVRYTGNIEDVINLRASADLWSQPSDGRLKLLTFVRADLAVSDVISPGLWLQYQDKDLQSGGRLNVCFSTSVENDENGEPIPCGGQQFQMTARLRVALGRRYTLLAQYRHEWLDDGSSVHDANLRRDASAFISLRGNPIDPLRFVIRARFLFEDTAHRDRLEQSLWYYADVSYRFPIRLTMRVRYDVLHYLDTRESTSQRSPNPEHWARIELEQAF
;
A
#
# COMPACT_ATOMS: atom_id res chain seq x y z
N MET A 1 27.96 -56.30 -3.29
CA MET A 1 27.25 -55.86 -4.48
C MET A 1 26.82 -54.43 -4.23
N THR A 2 27.63 -53.51 -4.70
CA THR A 2 27.49 -52.07 -4.51
C THR A 2 26.49 -51.50 -5.51
N ARG A 3 25.41 -50.89 -5.04
CA ARG A 3 24.54 -50.08 -5.90
C ARG A 3 24.99 -48.61 -5.77
N GLY A 4 25.46 -48.06 -6.88
CA GLY A 4 25.82 -46.67 -7.00
C GLY A 4 24.58 -45.79 -7.02
N SER A 5 24.59 -44.78 -6.18
CA SER A 5 23.68 -43.68 -6.17
C SER A 5 23.99 -42.73 -7.33
N ALA A 6 23.08 -42.60 -8.26
CA ALA A 6 23.19 -41.60 -9.32
C ALA A 6 22.74 -40.22 -8.76
N ALA A 7 23.68 -39.30 -8.61
CA ALA A 7 23.40 -37.93 -8.28
C ALA A 7 22.65 -37.23 -9.45
N ALA A 8 21.56 -36.58 -9.18
CA ALA A 8 20.80 -35.80 -10.16
C ALA A 8 21.54 -34.50 -10.49
N PRO A 9 21.51 -34.02 -11.73
CA PRO A 9 22.20 -32.80 -12.13
C PRO A 9 21.36 -31.58 -11.85
N THR A 10 21.52 -30.98 -10.65
CA THR A 10 20.83 -29.77 -10.24
C THR A 10 21.63 -28.48 -10.41
N GLU A 11 22.90 -28.56 -10.75
CA GLU A 11 23.81 -27.39 -10.79
C GLU A 11 23.79 -26.54 -12.08
N ALA A 12 23.23 -27.04 -13.19
CA ALA A 12 23.43 -26.38 -14.49
C ALA A 12 22.38 -25.31 -14.86
N ARG A 13 21.33 -25.12 -14.08
CA ARG A 13 20.24 -24.15 -14.42
C ARG A 13 20.41 -22.74 -13.86
N ARG A 14 21.22 -22.53 -12.83
CA ARG A 14 21.37 -21.27 -12.12
C ARG A 14 22.09 -20.14 -12.87
N PRO A 15 23.23 -20.38 -13.57
CA PRO A 15 23.88 -19.30 -14.29
C PRO A 15 23.12 -18.82 -15.53
N ALA A 16 22.24 -19.65 -16.10
CA ALA A 16 21.49 -19.28 -17.30
C ALA A 16 20.40 -18.24 -17.06
N LEU A 17 19.68 -18.27 -15.94
CA LEU A 17 18.65 -17.29 -15.59
C LEU A 17 19.24 -15.95 -15.17
N LEU A 18 20.35 -15.94 -14.44
CA LEU A 18 21.10 -14.72 -14.10
C LEU A 18 21.69 -14.07 -15.35
N LEU A 19 22.22 -14.88 -16.28
CA LEU A 19 22.74 -14.42 -17.57
C LEU A 19 21.63 -13.91 -18.49
N VAL A 20 20.43 -14.47 -18.45
CA VAL A 20 19.27 -13.99 -19.20
C VAL A 20 18.79 -12.65 -18.64
N GLY A 21 18.67 -12.47 -17.31
CA GLY A 21 18.32 -11.21 -16.69
C GLY A 21 19.33 -10.09 -16.94
N LEU A 22 20.62 -10.37 -16.76
CA LEU A 22 21.72 -9.46 -17.09
C LEU A 22 21.88 -9.24 -18.59
N GLY A 23 21.65 -10.25 -19.40
CA GLY A 23 21.70 -10.15 -20.87
C GLY A 23 20.55 -9.31 -21.43
N VAL A 24 19.36 -9.38 -20.88
CA VAL A 24 18.23 -8.52 -21.24
C VAL A 24 18.49 -7.07 -20.82
N LEU A 25 19.03 -6.83 -19.62
CA LEU A 25 19.44 -5.48 -19.19
C LEU A 25 20.56 -4.92 -20.05
N ALA A 26 21.57 -5.70 -20.37
CA ALA A 26 22.68 -5.25 -21.24
C ALA A 26 22.23 -5.03 -22.69
N SER A 27 21.30 -5.81 -23.19
CA SER A 27 20.72 -5.63 -24.54
C SER A 27 19.84 -4.37 -24.64
N LEU A 28 19.18 -3.98 -23.56
CA LEU A 28 18.35 -2.76 -23.48
C LEU A 28 19.18 -1.46 -23.53
N VAL A 29 20.42 -1.49 -23.03
CA VAL A 29 21.33 -0.32 -23.07
C VAL A 29 21.89 -0.08 -24.49
N LEU A 30 21.84 -1.08 -25.39
CA LEU A 30 22.41 -1.03 -26.72
C LEU A 30 21.41 -0.65 -27.83
N LEU A 31 20.11 -0.53 -27.52
CA LEU A 31 19.09 -0.08 -28.47
C LEU A 31 19.12 1.45 -28.55
N GLY A 32 19.38 2.00 -29.73
CA GLY A 32 19.46 3.43 -30.00
C GLY A 32 18.14 4.17 -29.72
N PRO A 33 18.14 5.53 -29.76
CA PRO A 33 17.03 6.35 -29.26
C PRO A 33 15.78 6.20 -30.11
N SER A 34 14.74 5.57 -29.53
CA SER A 34 13.38 5.56 -30.02
C SER A 34 12.43 6.23 -29.01
N ARG A 35 11.38 6.85 -29.49
CA ARG A 35 10.47 7.74 -28.71
C ARG A 35 9.59 6.94 -27.73
N ALA A 36 9.67 7.17 -26.40
CA ALA A 36 9.02 6.33 -25.39
C ALA A 36 8.40 7.10 -24.21
N ARG A 37 7.33 6.59 -23.56
CA ARG A 37 6.63 7.16 -22.38
C ARG A 37 7.08 6.52 -21.07
N ALA A 38 7.37 7.32 -20.05
CA ALA A 38 7.77 6.85 -18.72
C ALA A 38 6.58 6.74 -17.75
N VAL A 39 6.72 5.93 -16.70
CA VAL A 39 5.72 5.76 -15.64
C VAL A 39 6.39 5.44 -14.31
N GLN A 40 6.02 6.14 -13.23
CA GLN A 40 6.59 5.97 -11.89
C GLN A 40 6.01 4.79 -11.09
N TYR A 41 4.89 4.25 -11.51
CA TYR A 41 4.20 3.13 -10.85
C TYR A 41 4.54 1.79 -11.51
N GLU A 42 4.18 0.67 -10.88
CA GLU A 42 4.53 -0.68 -11.35
C GLU A 42 3.92 -1.00 -12.73
N MET A 43 2.87 -0.26 -13.10
CA MET A 43 2.22 -0.44 -14.40
C MET A 43 1.66 0.86 -14.94
N LEU A 44 1.26 0.86 -16.22
CA LEU A 44 0.44 1.92 -16.79
C LEU A 44 -0.93 1.92 -16.08
N ILE A 45 -1.25 3.02 -15.43
CA ILE A 45 -2.50 3.19 -14.71
C ILE A 45 -3.56 3.71 -15.70
N ASP A 46 -4.53 2.88 -15.99
CA ASP A 46 -5.68 3.18 -16.85
C ASP A 46 -6.94 2.81 -16.07
N VAL A 47 -7.40 3.75 -15.28
CA VAL A 47 -8.48 3.59 -14.32
C VAL A 47 -9.39 4.81 -14.32
N ASP A 48 -10.67 4.61 -14.09
CA ASP A 48 -11.63 5.70 -13.98
C ASP A 48 -12.16 5.88 -12.53
N THR A 49 -11.95 4.87 -11.68
CA THR A 49 -12.54 4.84 -10.34
C THR A 49 -11.60 4.20 -9.32
N GLU A 50 -11.85 4.44 -8.02
CA GLU A 50 -11.11 3.81 -6.93
C GLU A 50 -11.17 2.28 -6.97
N GLU A 51 -12.24 1.74 -7.49
CA GLU A 51 -12.42 0.29 -7.56
C GLU A 51 -11.58 -0.35 -8.65
N ASP A 52 -11.31 0.40 -9.72
CA ASP A 52 -10.33 -0.05 -10.70
C ASP A 52 -8.95 -0.14 -10.06
N LEU A 53 -8.60 0.83 -9.19
CA LEU A 53 -7.38 0.77 -8.39
C LEU A 53 -7.39 -0.41 -7.41
N GLN A 54 -8.51 -0.64 -6.72
CA GLN A 54 -8.69 -1.79 -5.84
C GLN A 54 -8.55 -3.11 -6.61
N GLU A 55 -9.04 -3.17 -7.84
CA GLU A 55 -8.88 -4.33 -8.70
C GLU A 55 -7.40 -4.58 -9.05
N LEU A 56 -6.67 -3.53 -9.42
CA LEU A 56 -5.23 -3.63 -9.70
C LEU A 56 -4.45 -4.15 -8.48
N PHE A 57 -4.79 -3.66 -7.30
CA PHE A 57 -4.18 -4.11 -6.04
C PHE A 57 -4.53 -5.57 -5.73
N THR A 58 -5.80 -5.95 -5.72
CA THR A 58 -6.22 -7.33 -5.38
C THR A 58 -5.72 -8.38 -6.36
N THR A 59 -5.31 -7.97 -7.55
CA THR A 59 -4.70 -8.85 -8.54
C THR A 59 -3.18 -8.83 -8.53
N GLY A 60 -2.58 -8.12 -7.57
CA GLY A 60 -1.14 -7.99 -7.45
C GLY A 60 -0.47 -7.27 -8.63
N GLN A 61 -1.22 -6.42 -9.34
CA GLN A 61 -0.67 -5.62 -10.45
C GLN A 61 -0.01 -4.33 -9.95
N ILE A 62 -0.45 -3.83 -8.81
CA ILE A 62 0.16 -2.71 -8.08
C ILE A 62 0.32 -3.10 -6.62
N SER A 63 1.32 -2.51 -5.96
CA SER A 63 1.55 -2.65 -4.53
C SER A 63 0.48 -1.97 -3.70
N GLU A 64 0.42 -2.26 -2.42
CA GLU A 64 -0.47 -1.55 -1.49
C GLU A 64 -0.11 -0.07 -1.40
N ASP A 65 1.17 0.28 -1.43
CA ASP A 65 1.64 1.66 -1.41
C ASP A 65 1.17 2.43 -2.65
N THR A 66 1.31 1.85 -3.84
CA THR A 66 0.80 2.44 -5.08
C THR A 66 -0.71 2.60 -5.04
N TRP A 67 -1.44 1.60 -4.59
CA TRP A 67 -2.89 1.69 -4.43
C TRP A 67 -3.29 2.83 -3.50
N ASN A 68 -2.65 2.94 -2.34
CA ASN A 68 -2.92 4.01 -1.37
C ASN A 68 -2.63 5.39 -1.93
N THR A 69 -1.48 5.55 -2.58
CA THR A 69 -1.09 6.80 -3.23
C THR A 69 -2.14 7.23 -4.26
N LEU A 70 -2.49 6.35 -5.17
CA LEU A 70 -3.41 6.66 -6.26
C LEU A 70 -4.83 6.93 -5.76
N VAL A 71 -5.32 6.17 -4.78
CA VAL A 71 -6.64 6.44 -4.16
C VAL A 71 -6.65 7.82 -3.49
N GLN A 72 -5.59 8.21 -2.82
CA GLN A 72 -5.53 9.54 -2.20
C GLN A 72 -5.48 10.65 -3.24
N ILE A 73 -4.67 10.51 -4.29
CA ILE A 73 -4.60 11.48 -5.37
C ILE A 73 -5.95 11.59 -6.07
N MET A 74 -6.62 10.47 -6.35
CA MET A 74 -7.95 10.46 -6.98
C MET A 74 -9.01 11.15 -6.10
N ARG A 75 -8.94 10.97 -4.80
CA ARG A 75 -9.88 11.59 -3.85
C ARG A 75 -9.63 13.08 -3.65
N ALA A 76 -8.36 13.46 -3.51
CA ALA A 76 -7.99 14.85 -3.29
C ALA A 76 -8.09 15.68 -4.58
N GLY A 77 -7.75 15.08 -5.70
CA GLY A 77 -7.52 15.73 -6.98
C GLY A 77 -6.21 16.53 -6.97
N VAL A 78 -5.48 16.53 -8.07
CA VAL A 78 -4.32 17.41 -8.27
C VAL A 78 -4.77 18.64 -9.04
N ASP A 79 -4.57 19.80 -8.45
CA ASP A 79 -4.91 21.07 -9.10
C ASP A 79 -3.77 21.50 -10.05
N LEU A 80 -4.04 21.46 -11.35
CA LEU A 80 -3.07 21.85 -12.37
C LEU A 80 -2.53 23.29 -12.21
N ASN A 81 -3.29 24.17 -11.57
CA ASN A 81 -2.89 25.56 -11.38
C ASN A 81 -2.02 25.80 -10.14
N ARG A 82 -2.08 24.90 -9.14
CA ARG A 82 -1.39 25.07 -7.86
C ARG A 82 -0.32 24.03 -7.61
N ALA A 83 -0.49 22.83 -8.16
CA ALA A 83 0.43 21.73 -7.94
C ALA A 83 1.86 22.12 -8.28
N ASP A 84 2.78 21.78 -7.42
CA ASP A 84 4.22 21.87 -7.68
C ASP A 84 4.68 20.76 -8.64
N ARG A 85 5.96 20.74 -8.96
CA ARG A 85 6.55 19.78 -9.89
C ARG A 85 6.39 18.34 -9.40
N GLU A 86 6.59 18.12 -8.11
CA GLU A 86 6.54 16.78 -7.51
C GLU A 86 5.09 16.29 -7.39
N ALA A 87 4.15 17.15 -7.06
CA ALA A 87 2.73 16.81 -7.02
C ALA A 87 2.18 16.47 -8.43
N LEU A 88 2.63 17.14 -9.46
CA LEU A 88 2.29 16.80 -10.85
C LEU A 88 2.96 15.49 -11.28
N TYR A 89 4.20 15.25 -10.88
CA TYR A 89 4.89 14.00 -11.15
C TYR A 89 4.23 12.80 -10.45
N ALA A 90 3.54 13.02 -9.33
CA ALA A 90 2.75 11.99 -8.66
C ALA A 90 1.50 11.56 -9.44
N LEU A 91 1.09 12.29 -10.48
CA LEU A 91 0.03 11.84 -11.40
C LEU A 91 0.50 10.62 -12.20
N PRO A 92 -0.35 9.60 -12.39
CA PRO A 92 0.05 8.41 -13.11
C PRO A 92 0.41 8.71 -14.57
N ASN A 93 1.37 7.94 -15.07
CA ASN A 93 1.79 7.94 -16.47
C ASN A 93 2.43 9.26 -16.99
N LEU A 94 2.70 10.23 -16.13
CA LEU A 94 3.46 11.44 -16.48
C LEU A 94 4.95 11.26 -16.16
N ARG A 95 5.78 11.91 -16.96
CA ARG A 95 7.22 12.05 -16.78
C ARG A 95 7.56 13.46 -16.34
N TYR A 96 8.79 13.66 -15.88
CA TYR A 96 9.27 15.00 -15.59
C TYR A 96 9.21 15.94 -16.79
N ASP A 97 9.44 15.46 -18.02
CA ASP A 97 9.32 16.29 -19.23
C ASP A 97 7.86 16.71 -19.48
N ASP A 98 6.89 15.82 -19.29
CA ASP A 98 5.47 16.14 -19.40
C ASP A 98 5.06 17.14 -18.30
N VAL A 99 5.55 16.96 -17.09
CA VAL A 99 5.33 17.87 -15.95
C VAL A 99 5.92 19.24 -16.22
N ASP A 100 7.16 19.30 -16.68
CA ASP A 100 7.83 20.56 -17.00
C ASP A 100 7.13 21.29 -18.16
N ALA A 101 6.57 20.57 -19.15
CA ALA A 101 5.75 21.14 -20.22
C ALA A 101 4.41 21.70 -19.68
N ILE A 102 3.74 21.01 -18.74
CA ILE A 102 2.53 21.54 -18.06
C ILE A 102 2.86 22.83 -17.31
N LEU A 103 3.99 22.85 -16.56
CA LEU A 103 4.41 24.02 -15.80
C LEU A 103 4.79 25.20 -16.70
N ALA A 104 5.45 24.96 -17.84
CA ALA A 104 5.75 25.96 -18.83
C ALA A 104 4.46 26.56 -19.46
N TYR A 105 3.55 25.70 -19.86
CA TYR A 105 2.25 26.12 -20.40
C TYR A 105 1.45 26.94 -19.38
N ARG A 106 1.42 26.54 -18.12
CA ARG A 106 0.80 27.30 -17.02
C ARG A 106 1.42 28.70 -16.89
N GLN A 107 2.72 28.81 -17.08
CA GLN A 107 3.44 30.07 -17.00
C GLN A 107 3.08 31.02 -18.15
N GLU A 108 2.88 30.50 -19.36
CA GLU A 108 2.50 31.24 -20.54
C GLU A 108 1.02 31.62 -20.57
N ALA A 109 0.14 30.64 -20.25
CA ALA A 109 -1.29 30.83 -20.31
C ALA A 109 -1.90 31.51 -19.06
N GLY A 110 -1.14 31.62 -17.97
CA GLY A 110 -1.58 32.11 -16.68
C GLY A 110 -2.38 31.03 -15.92
N THR A 111 -3.61 30.79 -16.31
CA THR A 111 -4.50 29.82 -15.64
C THR A 111 -5.02 28.79 -16.62
N ILE A 112 -4.90 27.52 -16.27
CA ILE A 112 -5.48 26.40 -17.02
C ILE A 112 -6.94 26.22 -16.57
N ASN A 113 -7.88 26.76 -17.36
CA ASN A 113 -9.30 26.69 -17.04
C ASN A 113 -9.94 25.35 -17.47
N ASP A 114 -9.40 24.75 -18.51
CA ASP A 114 -9.85 23.47 -19.06
C ASP A 114 -8.63 22.58 -19.34
N PRO A 115 -8.49 21.43 -18.67
CA PRO A 115 -7.42 20.48 -18.95
C PRO A 115 -7.33 20.03 -20.41
N ALA A 116 -8.48 20.04 -21.15
CA ALA A 116 -8.49 19.68 -22.55
C ALA A 116 -7.65 20.62 -23.42
N SER A 117 -7.37 21.84 -22.97
CA SER A 117 -6.51 22.81 -23.67
C SER A 117 -5.05 22.34 -23.81
N LEU A 118 -4.61 21.43 -22.95
CA LEU A 118 -3.25 20.87 -22.98
C LEU A 118 -2.98 20.02 -24.23
N VAL A 119 -4.02 19.44 -24.83
CA VAL A 119 -3.89 18.59 -26.02
C VAL A 119 -3.61 19.40 -27.29
N PRO A 120 -4.43 20.40 -27.65
CA PRO A 120 -4.14 21.22 -28.84
C PRO A 120 -2.87 22.08 -28.68
N ALA A 121 -2.45 22.37 -27.45
CA ALA A 121 -1.18 23.04 -27.17
C ALA A 121 0.05 22.10 -27.33
N GLY A 122 -0.16 20.82 -27.56
CA GLY A 122 0.93 19.82 -27.72
C GLY A 122 1.65 19.49 -26.41
N VAL A 123 1.08 19.85 -25.24
CA VAL A 123 1.64 19.62 -23.92
C VAL A 123 1.44 18.15 -23.52
N LEU A 124 0.22 17.62 -23.74
CA LEU A 124 -0.14 16.22 -23.50
C LEU A 124 -0.80 15.61 -24.73
N THR A 125 -0.74 14.30 -24.85
CA THR A 125 -1.59 13.56 -25.79
C THR A 125 -2.97 13.39 -25.23
N GLU A 126 -3.98 13.14 -26.10
CA GLU A 126 -5.36 12.86 -25.68
C GLU A 126 -5.41 11.63 -24.74
N GLU A 127 -4.62 10.60 -25.02
CA GLU A 127 -4.52 9.40 -24.17
C GLU A 127 -3.94 9.72 -22.79
N GLN A 128 -2.88 10.52 -22.69
CA GLN A 128 -2.32 10.93 -21.41
C GLN A 128 -3.34 11.73 -20.59
N LEU A 129 -4.03 12.66 -21.24
CA LEU A 129 -5.05 13.45 -20.55
C LEU A 129 -6.18 12.56 -20.02
N LEU A 130 -6.68 11.60 -20.81
CA LEU A 130 -7.72 10.68 -20.37
C LEU A 130 -7.26 9.81 -19.19
N GLN A 131 -6.01 9.38 -19.18
CA GLN A 131 -5.45 8.56 -18.10
C GLN A 131 -5.30 9.33 -16.77
N ILE A 132 -5.00 10.62 -16.82
CA ILE A 132 -4.85 11.44 -15.61
C ILE A 132 -6.14 12.14 -15.19
N ALA A 133 -7.13 12.24 -16.06
CA ALA A 133 -8.38 12.97 -15.81
C ALA A 133 -9.08 12.58 -14.49
N PRO A 134 -9.15 11.30 -14.08
CA PRO A 134 -9.74 10.91 -12.81
C PRO A 134 -9.02 11.46 -11.57
N PHE A 135 -7.77 11.88 -11.74
CA PHE A 135 -6.90 12.37 -10.68
C PHE A 135 -6.78 13.89 -10.64
N LEU A 136 -7.41 14.59 -11.60
CA LEU A 136 -7.32 16.04 -11.72
C LEU A 136 -8.46 16.75 -11.02
N THR A 137 -8.13 17.91 -10.48
CA THR A 137 -9.10 18.96 -10.14
C THR A 137 -8.67 20.26 -10.78
N VAL A 138 -9.64 21.06 -11.21
CA VAL A 138 -9.40 22.40 -11.71
C VAL A 138 -10.12 23.37 -10.79
N ALA A 139 -9.39 23.97 -9.87
CA ALA A 139 -9.87 25.09 -9.11
C ALA A 139 -9.72 26.36 -9.97
N GLY A 140 -10.74 26.68 -10.75
CA GLY A 140 -10.72 27.93 -11.53
C GLY A 140 -10.76 29.14 -10.61
N GLU A 141 -9.89 30.10 -10.83
CA GLU A 141 -9.90 31.41 -10.12
C GLU A 141 -11.24 32.17 -10.26
N PHE A 142 -12.07 31.78 -11.21
CA PHE A 142 -13.36 32.40 -11.52
C PHE A 142 -14.58 31.83 -10.79
N ARG A 143 -14.41 30.98 -9.76
CA ARG A 143 -15.56 30.61 -8.96
C ARG A 143 -15.97 31.78 -8.06
N PRO A 144 -17.25 32.22 -8.07
CA PRO A 144 -17.70 33.27 -7.17
C PRO A 144 -17.46 32.85 -5.72
N LEU A 145 -17.16 33.80 -4.83
CA LEU A 145 -16.94 33.56 -3.38
C LEU A 145 -18.09 32.77 -2.75
N SER A 146 -19.29 32.89 -3.31
CA SER A 146 -20.49 32.17 -2.85
C SER A 146 -20.61 30.75 -3.38
N ALA A 147 -19.72 30.30 -4.29
CA ALA A 147 -19.80 28.95 -4.82
C ALA A 147 -19.44 27.93 -3.74
N THR A 148 -20.39 27.10 -3.40
CA THR A 148 -20.20 25.95 -2.54
C THR A 148 -20.28 24.71 -3.40
N ASN A 149 -19.31 23.83 -3.26
CA ASN A 149 -19.30 22.51 -3.88
C ASN A 149 -19.00 21.46 -2.83
N GLY A 150 -19.51 20.27 -3.02
CA GLY A 150 -19.32 19.24 -2.05
C GLY A 150 -19.63 17.86 -2.60
N ARG A 151 -19.29 16.88 -1.79
CA ARG A 151 -19.56 15.47 -2.04
C ARG A 151 -20.07 14.84 -0.77
N LEU A 152 -21.18 14.14 -0.89
CA LEU A 152 -21.72 13.28 0.14
C LEU A 152 -21.67 11.85 -0.36
N ARG A 153 -21.01 10.96 0.35
CA ARG A 153 -20.84 9.55 -0.01
C ARG A 153 -21.37 8.68 1.12
N PHE A 154 -22.29 7.82 0.79
CA PHE A 154 -22.78 6.77 1.68
C PHE A 154 -22.31 5.43 1.16
N GLN A 155 -21.77 4.57 2.02
CA GLN A 155 -21.40 3.20 1.71
C GLN A 155 -22.01 2.24 2.72
N MET A 156 -22.40 1.08 2.23
CA MET A 156 -22.87 -0.04 3.02
C MET A 156 -22.19 -1.32 2.51
N VAL A 157 -21.61 -2.09 3.40
CA VAL A 157 -20.96 -3.35 3.08
C VAL A 157 -21.42 -4.44 4.05
N GLY A 158 -21.66 -5.64 3.52
CA GLY A 158 -22.10 -6.75 4.34
C GLY A 158 -22.24 -8.03 3.52
N SER A 159 -22.62 -9.10 4.20
CA SER A 159 -22.94 -10.38 3.58
C SER A 159 -24.43 -10.67 3.71
N PRO A 160 -25.11 -11.13 2.66
CA PRO A 160 -26.50 -11.56 2.75
C PRO A 160 -26.70 -12.78 3.67
N ALA A 161 -25.62 -13.52 3.95
CA ALA A 161 -25.64 -14.65 4.87
C ALA A 161 -25.52 -14.25 6.35
N ASP A 162 -25.31 -12.97 6.64
CA ASP A 162 -25.15 -12.42 8.00
C ASP A 162 -26.41 -11.69 8.46
N ASP A 163 -26.98 -12.14 9.58
CA ASP A 163 -28.21 -11.55 10.17
C ASP A 163 -27.96 -10.20 10.85
N ARG A 164 -26.70 -9.81 11.07
CA ARG A 164 -26.36 -8.55 11.72
C ARG A 164 -26.51 -7.40 10.74
N ALA A 165 -26.73 -6.20 11.27
CA ALA A 165 -26.77 -4.99 10.46
C ALA A 165 -25.44 -4.79 9.71
N PRO A 166 -25.45 -4.45 8.42
CA PRO A 166 -24.24 -4.21 7.63
C PRO A 166 -23.43 -3.04 8.17
N SER A 167 -22.12 -3.06 7.92
CA SER A 167 -21.26 -1.92 8.22
C SER A 167 -21.56 -0.78 7.25
N THR A 168 -21.59 0.45 7.75
CA THR A 168 -21.95 1.63 6.97
C THR A 168 -20.98 2.78 7.18
N SER A 169 -20.77 3.61 6.16
CA SER A 169 -20.07 4.88 6.31
C SER A 169 -20.85 6.01 5.65
N LEU A 170 -20.79 7.19 6.25
CA LEU A 170 -21.22 8.43 5.68
C LEU A 170 -20.05 9.41 5.67
N GLN A 171 -19.63 9.81 4.50
CA GLN A 171 -18.53 10.75 4.30
C GLN A 171 -19.08 12.02 3.65
N ALA A 172 -18.73 13.15 4.18
CA ALA A 172 -19.10 14.45 3.65
C ALA A 172 -17.86 15.32 3.50
N ARG A 173 -17.68 15.94 2.33
CA ARG A 173 -16.67 16.96 2.09
C ARG A 173 -17.33 18.14 1.42
N VAL A 174 -17.13 19.33 1.95
CA VAL A 174 -17.69 20.58 1.43
C VAL A 174 -16.58 21.61 1.34
N THR A 175 -16.47 22.25 0.18
CA THR A 175 -15.58 23.40 -0.03
C THR A 175 -16.43 24.62 -0.32
N THR A 176 -16.22 25.67 0.44
CA THR A 176 -16.94 26.93 0.35
C THR A 176 -15.97 28.12 0.48
N LEU A 177 -16.43 29.31 0.15
CA LEU A 177 -15.62 30.55 0.22
C LEU A 177 -14.28 30.41 -0.54
N ARG A 178 -14.19 29.54 -1.53
CA ARG A 178 -13.01 29.16 -2.32
C ARG A 178 -11.88 28.48 -1.52
N HIS A 179 -11.74 28.81 -0.24
CA HIS A 179 -10.58 28.53 0.59
C HIS A 179 -10.87 27.59 1.77
N LEU A 180 -12.13 27.43 2.13
CA LEU A 180 -12.53 26.65 3.30
C LEU A 180 -13.07 25.28 2.88
N SER A 181 -12.40 24.23 3.30
CA SER A 181 -12.86 22.85 3.11
C SER A 181 -13.11 22.17 4.44
N VAL A 182 -14.24 21.50 4.57
CA VAL A 182 -14.61 20.73 5.76
C VAL A 182 -14.91 19.31 5.35
N GLY A 183 -14.35 18.34 6.06
CA GLY A 183 -14.60 16.92 5.86
C GLY A 183 -14.98 16.20 7.15
N LEU A 184 -15.82 15.19 7.02
CA LEU A 184 -16.29 14.34 8.12
C LEU A 184 -16.54 12.92 7.60
N ALA A 185 -16.14 11.92 8.36
CA ALA A 185 -16.50 10.53 8.14
C ALA A 185 -17.10 9.91 9.41
N LEU A 186 -18.30 9.38 9.26
CA LEU A 186 -19.00 8.59 10.28
C LEU A 186 -18.97 7.12 9.80
N VAL A 187 -18.54 6.20 10.66
CA VAL A 187 -18.37 4.79 10.28
C VAL A 187 -18.96 3.91 11.37
N SER A 188 -19.85 3.02 10.97
CA SER A 188 -20.33 1.92 11.81
C SER A 188 -19.58 0.64 11.45
N THR A 189 -18.79 0.11 12.40
CA THR A 189 -18.04 -1.13 12.26
C THR A 189 -18.62 -2.22 13.14
N ARG A 190 -18.26 -3.49 12.85
CA ARG A 190 -18.81 -4.65 13.56
C ARG A 190 -17.75 -5.59 14.11
N LEU A 191 -16.56 -5.62 13.52
CA LEU A 191 -15.53 -6.62 13.78
C LEU A 191 -14.45 -6.14 14.74
N ARG A 192 -14.41 -4.85 15.05
CA ARG A 192 -13.45 -4.32 16.00
C ARG A 192 -13.80 -4.70 17.42
N VAL A 193 -12.81 -5.23 18.15
CA VAL A 193 -12.92 -5.41 19.59
C VAL A 193 -13.16 -4.06 20.28
N GLY A 194 -13.79 -4.10 21.46
CA GLY A 194 -14.00 -2.90 22.24
C GLY A 194 -12.76 -2.50 23.05
N PRO A 195 -12.95 -1.59 24.04
CA PRO A 195 -11.85 -1.13 24.87
C PRO A 195 -11.07 -2.28 25.49
N VAL A 196 -9.75 -2.22 25.37
CA VAL A 196 -8.81 -3.21 25.91
C VAL A 196 -8.39 -2.79 27.31
N ARG A 197 -8.35 -3.73 28.25
CA ARG A 197 -7.95 -3.52 29.64
C ARG A 197 -7.14 -4.73 30.12
N TYR A 198 -6.32 -4.54 31.14
CA TYR A 198 -5.67 -5.64 31.84
C TYR A 198 -6.66 -6.34 32.81
N ASP A 199 -6.67 -7.67 32.76
CA ASP A 199 -7.40 -8.53 33.67
C ASP A 199 -6.42 -9.20 34.66
N PRO A 200 -6.35 -8.72 35.92
CA PRO A 200 -5.40 -9.25 36.88
C PRO A 200 -5.70 -10.68 37.33
N VAL A 201 -6.91 -11.20 37.08
CA VAL A 201 -7.27 -12.58 37.42
C VAL A 201 -6.65 -13.58 36.45
N ARG A 202 -6.58 -13.19 35.16
CA ARG A 202 -6.00 -14.00 34.08
C ARG A 202 -4.57 -13.63 33.77
N ASP A 203 -4.10 -12.53 34.33
CA ASP A 203 -2.81 -11.93 34.00
C ASP A 203 -2.64 -11.76 32.49
N ALA A 204 -3.67 -11.20 31.83
CA ALA A 204 -3.75 -11.05 30.40
C ALA A 204 -4.56 -9.81 30.00
N LEU A 205 -4.57 -9.48 28.72
CA LEU A 205 -5.47 -8.46 28.19
C LEU A 205 -6.90 -9.00 28.09
N SER A 206 -7.87 -8.14 28.34
CA SER A 206 -9.27 -8.42 28.10
C SER A 206 -9.91 -7.31 27.27
N ALA A 207 -10.80 -7.67 26.35
CA ALA A 207 -11.52 -6.73 25.51
C ALA A 207 -13.02 -7.03 25.51
N GLU A 208 -13.82 -5.99 25.25
CA GLU A 208 -15.21 -6.21 24.90
C GLU A 208 -15.27 -6.89 23.52
N ALA A 209 -16.19 -7.86 23.39
CA ALA A 209 -16.43 -8.56 22.15
C ALA A 209 -16.76 -7.60 20.98
N PRO A 210 -16.46 -7.99 19.74
CA PRO A 210 -16.89 -7.27 18.56
C PRO A 210 -18.41 -7.07 18.55
N ARG A 211 -18.83 -5.84 18.38
CA ARG A 211 -20.24 -5.45 18.22
C ARG A 211 -20.36 -4.22 17.33
N THR A 212 -21.54 -3.92 16.86
CA THR A 212 -21.79 -2.69 16.10
C THR A 212 -21.47 -1.45 16.95
N ARG A 213 -20.51 -0.66 16.48
CA ARG A 213 -20.10 0.61 17.09
C ARG A 213 -20.01 1.70 16.05
N LEU A 214 -20.42 2.92 16.44
CA LEU A 214 -20.29 4.11 15.64
C LEU A 214 -18.99 4.84 16.00
N HIS A 215 -18.22 5.18 14.97
CA HIS A 215 -16.96 5.91 15.09
C HIS A 215 -16.98 7.18 14.25
N VAL A 216 -16.21 8.18 14.69
CA VAL A 216 -15.87 9.38 13.92
C VAL A 216 -14.35 9.35 13.69
N PRO A 217 -13.87 8.47 12.78
CA PRO A 217 -12.43 8.29 12.63
C PRO A 217 -11.73 9.46 11.96
N LYS A 218 -12.48 10.26 11.18
CA LYS A 218 -11.93 11.32 10.36
C LYS A 218 -12.82 12.56 10.42
N PHE A 219 -12.18 13.71 10.64
CA PHE A 219 -12.79 15.02 10.46
C PHE A 219 -11.69 16.04 10.21
N PHE A 220 -11.94 17.04 9.39
CA PHE A 220 -11.02 18.14 9.21
C PHE A 220 -11.74 19.45 8.85
N VAL A 221 -11.06 20.54 9.16
CA VAL A 221 -11.32 21.87 8.64
C VAL A 221 -10.01 22.39 8.06
N ARG A 222 -9.98 22.70 6.77
CA ARG A 222 -8.83 23.23 6.07
C ARG A 222 -9.15 24.58 5.47
N TRP A 223 -8.33 25.58 5.79
CA TRP A 223 -8.29 26.84 5.09
C TRP A 223 -7.02 26.90 4.26
N GLU A 224 -7.15 27.23 2.97
CA GLU A 224 -6.06 27.29 2.02
C GLU A 224 -6.08 28.64 1.29
N GLY A 225 -5.17 29.53 1.65
CA GLY A 225 -4.95 30.82 1.00
C GLY A 225 -3.94 30.71 -0.15
N GLU A 226 -3.47 31.86 -0.63
CA GLU A 226 -2.52 31.95 -1.73
C GLU A 226 -1.11 31.52 -1.29
N HIS A 227 -0.70 31.89 -0.08
CA HIS A 227 0.63 31.62 0.47
C HIS A 227 0.61 30.93 1.82
N ALA A 228 -0.56 30.60 2.34
CA ALA A 228 -0.64 29.98 3.66
C ALA A 228 -1.83 29.00 3.73
N GLU A 229 -1.66 27.95 4.49
CA GLU A 229 -2.71 27.00 4.81
C GLU A 229 -2.78 26.74 6.31
N LEU A 230 -3.98 26.43 6.76
CA LEU A 230 -4.26 25.97 8.12
C LEU A 230 -5.16 24.74 8.03
N LEU A 231 -4.80 23.68 8.73
CA LEU A 231 -5.58 22.47 8.81
C LEU A 231 -5.77 22.08 10.28
N LEU A 232 -7.01 21.84 10.67
CA LEU A 232 -7.41 21.35 12.00
C LEU A 232 -8.14 20.02 11.83
N GLY A 233 -7.85 19.03 12.68
CA GLY A 233 -8.45 17.70 12.64
C GLY A 233 -7.52 16.63 12.10
N THR A 234 -8.03 15.75 11.24
CA THR A 234 -7.27 14.63 10.69
C THR A 234 -6.51 15.00 9.42
N PHE A 235 -5.21 14.76 9.45
CA PHE A 235 -4.33 15.09 8.34
C PHE A 235 -3.18 14.10 8.20
N ARG A 236 -2.47 14.22 7.07
CA ARG A 236 -1.22 13.54 6.78
C ARG A 236 -0.18 14.56 6.35
N ALA A 237 1.07 14.23 6.50
CA ALA A 237 2.18 15.08 6.06
C ALA A 237 3.32 14.20 5.52
N GLY A 238 4.12 14.77 4.62
CA GLY A 238 5.29 14.08 4.11
C GLY A 238 6.20 15.03 3.38
N PHE A 239 7.51 14.75 3.42
CA PHE A 239 8.56 15.62 2.90
C PHE A 239 9.75 14.81 2.36
N GLY A 240 10.55 15.45 1.50
CA GLY A 240 11.80 14.91 0.98
C GLY A 240 11.62 13.60 0.19
N GLN A 241 12.51 12.65 0.46
CA GLN A 241 12.45 11.29 -0.11
C GLN A 241 11.75 10.31 0.84
N ARG A 242 10.90 10.81 1.74
CA ARG A 242 10.09 10.04 2.68
C ARG A 242 10.92 9.32 3.77
N LEU A 243 12.16 9.73 3.98
CA LEU A 243 13.05 9.07 4.94
C LEU A 243 12.87 9.58 6.36
N THR A 244 12.79 10.93 6.52
CA THR A 244 12.63 11.57 7.84
C THR A 244 11.19 11.51 8.32
N PHE A 245 10.25 11.95 7.47
CA PHE A 245 8.83 11.99 7.85
C PHE A 245 7.90 11.85 6.62
N ASP A 246 7.13 10.78 6.63
CA ASP A 246 6.01 10.60 5.71
C ASP A 246 4.95 9.65 6.32
N ASN A 247 3.71 10.12 6.38
CA ASN A 247 2.53 9.28 6.57
C ASN A 247 1.46 9.57 5.51
N SER A 248 1.85 10.26 4.44
CA SER A 248 0.93 10.68 3.38
C SER A 248 0.63 9.55 2.39
N ASP A 249 1.46 8.53 2.33
CA ASP A 249 1.47 7.46 1.32
C ASP A 249 1.61 8.02 -0.12
N ARG A 250 2.16 9.22 -0.29
CA ARG A 250 2.43 9.81 -1.61
C ARG A 250 3.84 9.46 -2.06
N PHE A 251 4.03 9.32 -3.36
CA PHE A 251 5.34 8.96 -3.91
C PHE A 251 6.39 10.08 -3.70
N THR A 252 5.98 11.32 -3.94
CA THR A 252 6.82 12.52 -3.76
C THR A 252 6.06 13.53 -2.91
N PRO A 253 5.95 13.30 -1.58
CA PRO A 253 5.20 14.20 -0.73
C PRO A 253 5.98 15.50 -0.47
N ASN A 254 5.27 16.62 -0.50
CA ASN A 254 5.80 17.91 -0.09
C ASN A 254 4.67 18.76 0.49
N GLY A 255 4.35 18.56 1.78
CA GLY A 255 3.32 19.34 2.45
C GLY A 255 2.36 18.56 3.33
N ILE A 256 1.19 19.15 3.54
CA ILE A 256 0.15 18.70 4.45
C ILE A 256 -1.12 18.37 3.67
N TYR A 257 -1.78 17.27 4.01
CA TYR A 257 -2.93 16.73 3.27
C TYR A 257 -4.06 16.38 4.22
N ALA A 258 -5.26 16.93 3.98
CA ALA A 258 -6.46 16.56 4.73
C ALA A 258 -6.83 15.09 4.49
N ASP A 259 -7.21 14.37 5.54
CA ASP A 259 -7.53 12.94 5.46
C ASP A 259 -8.95 12.65 5.96
N ASP A 260 -9.82 12.20 5.04
CA ASP A 260 -11.17 11.69 5.30
C ASP A 260 -11.37 10.26 4.76
N ALA A 261 -10.27 9.54 4.49
CA ALA A 261 -10.31 8.27 3.82
C ALA A 261 -10.85 7.13 4.71
N VAL A 262 -11.87 6.46 4.21
CA VAL A 262 -12.44 5.21 4.75
C VAL A 262 -12.46 4.18 3.63
N PHE A 263 -12.05 2.96 3.93
CA PHE A 263 -11.86 1.89 2.95
C PHE A 263 -12.78 0.71 3.25
N TRP A 264 -13.21 0.04 2.22
CA TRP A 264 -13.77 -1.28 2.33
C TRP A 264 -12.64 -2.30 2.50
N ASN A 265 -12.81 -3.24 3.42
CA ASN A 265 -11.90 -4.36 3.60
C ASN A 265 -12.54 -5.65 3.07
N PRO A 266 -12.19 -6.09 1.85
CA PRO A 266 -12.71 -7.34 1.31
C PRO A 266 -12.03 -8.59 1.87
N GLY A 267 -10.88 -8.44 2.56
CA GLY A 267 -10.01 -9.54 2.95
C GLY A 267 -10.43 -10.32 4.21
N MET A 268 -11.69 -10.26 4.63
CA MET A 268 -12.14 -10.95 5.83
C MET A 268 -12.03 -12.47 5.71
N SER A 269 -12.37 -13.04 4.55
CA SER A 269 -12.24 -14.47 4.31
C SER A 269 -10.80 -14.95 4.43
N THR A 270 -9.84 -14.18 3.95
CA THR A 270 -8.40 -14.48 4.08
C THR A 270 -7.99 -14.49 5.56
N ARG A 271 -8.38 -13.48 6.32
CA ARG A 271 -8.09 -13.44 7.76
C ARG A 271 -8.71 -14.58 8.52
N CYS A 272 -9.94 -14.96 8.19
CA CYS A 272 -10.57 -16.11 8.79
C CYS A 272 -9.88 -17.43 8.43
N ARG A 273 -9.26 -17.53 7.26
CA ARG A 273 -8.47 -18.70 6.87
C ARG A 273 -7.15 -18.83 7.64
N GLU A 274 -6.54 -17.71 7.96
CA GLU A 274 -5.30 -17.65 8.75
C GLU A 274 -5.55 -17.82 10.25
N SER A 275 -6.78 -17.63 10.70
CA SER A 275 -7.19 -17.83 12.09
C SER A 275 -7.26 -19.32 12.39
N THR A 276 -6.61 -19.79 13.45
CA THR A 276 -6.46 -21.20 13.81
C THR A 276 -7.71 -21.82 14.43
N GLY A 277 -8.82 -21.12 14.49
CA GLY A 277 -10.11 -21.69 14.92
C GLY A 277 -10.30 -21.89 16.43
N GLU A 278 -9.41 -21.38 17.23
CA GLU A 278 -9.46 -21.49 18.71
C GLU A 278 -10.51 -20.60 19.36
N LEU A 279 -11.19 -19.80 18.56
CA LEU A 279 -12.03 -18.71 19.03
C LEU A 279 -13.50 -19.02 18.81
N SER A 280 -14.16 -19.64 19.76
CA SER A 280 -15.59 -19.94 19.69
C SER A 280 -16.49 -18.72 19.42
N ASP A 281 -16.00 -17.50 19.66
CA ASP A 281 -16.73 -16.25 19.48
C ASP A 281 -16.13 -15.31 18.42
N SER A 282 -15.06 -15.73 17.74
CA SER A 282 -14.56 -15.00 16.56
C SER A 282 -15.61 -15.07 15.45
N PRO A 283 -15.79 -14.04 14.61
CA PRO A 283 -16.62 -14.17 13.41
C PRO A 283 -16.11 -15.24 12.45
N CYS A 284 -14.88 -15.73 12.66
CA CYS A 284 -14.24 -16.75 11.87
C CYS A 284 -14.28 -18.14 12.52
N ALA A 285 -14.57 -18.23 13.79
CA ALA A 285 -14.65 -19.47 14.55
C ALA A 285 -16.10 -19.80 14.89
N GLY A 286 -16.41 -21.06 14.92
CA GLY A 286 -17.71 -21.55 15.34
C GLY A 286 -17.95 -22.94 14.82
N PRO A 287 -18.97 -23.62 15.34
CA PRO A 287 -19.43 -24.89 14.75
C PRO A 287 -19.74 -24.63 13.26
N GLU A 288 -19.49 -25.62 12.44
CA GLU A 288 -19.85 -25.61 11.02
C GLU A 288 -21.26 -25.03 10.83
N GLY A 289 -21.39 -24.02 9.98
CA GLY A 289 -22.64 -23.33 9.69
C GLY A 289 -22.92 -22.08 10.53
N GLN A 290 -22.11 -21.72 11.53
CA GLN A 290 -22.28 -20.50 12.33
C GLN A 290 -21.19 -19.43 12.10
N ALA A 291 -20.03 -19.78 11.57
CA ALA A 291 -19.03 -18.82 11.19
C ALA A 291 -19.53 -17.99 9.99
N ARG A 292 -19.64 -16.70 10.17
CA ARG A 292 -20.15 -15.79 9.14
C ARG A 292 -19.10 -14.77 8.80
N VAL A 293 -18.50 -14.97 7.66
CA VAL A 293 -17.54 -14.00 7.13
C VAL A 293 -18.30 -12.80 6.58
N THR A 294 -18.02 -11.66 7.12
CA THR A 294 -18.64 -10.40 6.69
C THR A 294 -17.60 -9.34 6.46
N SER A 295 -17.84 -8.53 5.43
CA SER A 295 -17.01 -7.37 5.16
C SER A 295 -17.21 -6.29 6.22
N ASP A 296 -16.15 -5.52 6.47
CA ASP A 296 -16.20 -4.35 7.35
C ASP A 296 -15.51 -3.15 6.70
N LEU A 297 -15.63 -2.01 7.33
CA LEU A 297 -14.99 -0.78 6.93
C LEU A 297 -13.76 -0.53 7.82
N ARG A 298 -12.70 -0.02 7.21
CA ARG A 298 -11.47 0.32 7.90
C ARG A 298 -11.00 1.73 7.53
N TRP A 299 -10.16 2.28 8.36
CA TRP A 299 -9.41 3.51 8.09
C TRP A 299 -7.98 3.33 8.59
N ARG A 300 -7.07 4.13 8.07
CA ARG A 300 -5.69 4.18 8.54
C ARG A 300 -5.53 5.22 9.63
N ASN A 301 -4.54 5.04 10.47
CA ASN A 301 -4.11 6.07 11.42
C ASN A 301 -3.61 7.28 10.62
N SER A 302 -4.09 8.46 11.01
CA SER A 302 -3.64 9.77 10.52
C SER A 302 -3.20 10.61 11.72
N LEU A 303 -2.56 11.72 11.50
CA LEU A 303 -2.36 12.69 12.55
C LEU A 303 -3.69 13.36 12.90
N MET A 304 -3.94 13.65 14.16
CA MET A 304 -5.12 14.38 14.63
C MET A 304 -4.66 15.57 15.47
N GLY A 305 -4.87 16.78 14.97
CA GLY A 305 -4.42 17.98 15.65
C GLY A 305 -4.49 19.21 14.78
N ALA A 306 -3.37 19.93 14.66
CA ALA A 306 -3.28 21.14 13.88
C ALA A 306 -2.02 21.12 13.00
N ALA A 307 -2.13 21.69 11.82
CA ALA A 307 -1.01 21.88 10.90
C ALA A 307 -1.15 23.22 10.19
N VAL A 308 -0.01 23.87 9.96
CA VAL A 308 0.11 25.15 9.26
C VAL A 308 1.18 25.03 8.19
N GLY A 309 0.94 25.66 7.04
CA GLY A 309 1.90 25.77 5.96
C GLY A 309 2.00 27.21 5.46
N ALA A 310 3.18 27.58 5.00
CA ALA A 310 3.41 28.81 4.26
C ALA A 310 4.26 28.51 3.04
N GLU A 311 3.74 28.80 1.85
CA GLU A 311 4.32 28.40 0.58
C GLU A 311 4.64 29.62 -0.28
N HIS A 312 5.63 29.46 -1.18
CA HIS A 312 6.02 30.46 -2.17
C HIS A 312 6.34 31.84 -1.56
N LEU A 313 6.94 31.85 -0.34
CA LEU A 313 7.41 33.08 0.29
C LEU A 313 8.69 33.55 -0.41
N SER A 314 8.61 34.56 -1.24
CA SER A 314 9.75 35.08 -2.00
C SER A 314 10.92 35.48 -1.09
N LEU A 315 12.10 34.91 -1.36
CA LEU A 315 13.33 35.20 -0.65
C LEU A 315 14.51 35.20 -1.63
N GLY A 316 15.06 36.37 -1.93
CA GLY A 316 16.10 36.55 -2.97
C GLY A 316 15.57 36.13 -4.35
N ASP A 317 16.34 35.32 -5.07
CA ASP A 317 15.96 34.78 -6.39
C ASP A 317 15.09 33.52 -6.33
N GLY A 318 14.81 33.02 -5.11
CA GLY A 318 14.03 31.84 -4.87
C GLY A 318 12.85 32.07 -3.94
N TRP A 319 12.38 31.01 -3.29
CA TRP A 319 11.29 31.07 -2.31
C TRP A 319 11.47 30.05 -1.19
N LEU A 320 10.86 30.37 -0.04
CA LEU A 320 10.75 29.50 1.13
C LEU A 320 9.39 28.79 1.17
N GLN A 321 9.42 27.55 1.67
CA GLN A 321 8.25 26.81 2.15
C GLN A 321 8.49 26.40 3.60
N LEU A 322 7.47 26.57 4.42
CA LEU A 322 7.52 26.32 5.87
C LEU A 322 6.28 25.51 6.27
N TYR A 323 6.48 24.43 7.00
CA TYR A 323 5.41 23.63 7.54
C TYR A 323 5.65 23.32 9.01
N ALA A 324 4.59 23.38 9.81
CA ALA A 324 4.64 22.94 11.19
C ALA A 324 3.34 22.19 11.54
N PHE A 325 3.45 21.15 12.33
CA PHE A 325 2.30 20.34 12.70
C PHE A 325 2.45 19.76 14.10
N GLY A 326 1.30 19.53 14.74
CA GLY A 326 1.22 18.84 16.01
C GLY A 326 -0.01 17.95 16.07
N SER A 327 0.13 16.80 16.70
CA SER A 327 -0.90 15.78 16.81
C SER A 327 -0.91 15.18 18.22
N TYR A 328 -2.11 14.87 18.72
CA TYR A 328 -2.29 14.06 19.90
C TYR A 328 -3.50 13.16 19.73
N GLN A 329 -3.30 11.84 19.77
CA GLN A 329 -4.40 10.91 19.66
C GLN A 329 -4.09 9.55 20.26
N PRO A 330 -5.13 8.81 20.69
CA PRO A 330 -5.02 7.38 20.90
C PRO A 330 -4.81 6.67 19.57
N GLN A 331 -3.90 5.71 19.56
CA GLN A 331 -3.53 4.92 18.39
C GLN A 331 -4.01 3.48 18.53
N SER A 332 -4.44 2.92 17.42
CA SER A 332 -4.71 1.49 17.29
C SER A 332 -3.45 0.77 16.84
N ILE A 333 -3.24 -0.44 17.35
CA ILE A 333 -2.10 -1.27 16.99
C ILE A 333 -2.56 -2.71 16.77
N TYR A 334 -1.84 -3.46 15.95
CA TYR A 334 -2.12 -4.87 15.78
C TYR A 334 -1.57 -5.65 16.99
N GLN A 335 -2.31 -6.63 17.50
CA GLN A 335 -1.96 -7.38 18.71
C GLN A 335 -0.55 -7.97 18.65
N TYR A 336 -0.13 -8.52 17.53
CA TYR A 336 1.18 -9.13 17.34
C TYR A 336 2.35 -8.11 17.32
N GLU A 337 2.07 -6.80 17.21
CA GLU A 337 3.10 -5.74 17.34
C GLU A 337 3.45 -5.43 18.80
N LEU A 338 2.85 -6.15 19.75
CA LEU A 338 3.04 -5.95 21.20
C LEU A 338 3.60 -7.20 21.84
N TYR A 339 4.30 -7.01 22.96
CA TYR A 339 4.61 -8.07 23.91
C TYR A 339 4.50 -7.55 25.35
N ASP A 340 4.46 -8.47 26.31
CA ASP A 340 4.51 -8.13 27.75
C ASP A 340 5.97 -8.18 28.22
N ARG A 341 6.57 -7.01 28.43
CA ARG A 341 7.93 -6.87 28.91
C ARG A 341 8.16 -7.51 30.28
N GLY A 342 7.13 -7.56 31.13
CA GLY A 342 7.21 -8.21 32.44
C GLY A 342 7.44 -9.72 32.36
N ARG A 343 7.10 -10.33 31.23
CA ARG A 343 7.24 -11.78 30.98
C ARG A 343 8.36 -12.12 30.01
N CYS A 344 8.63 -11.27 29.06
CA CYS A 344 9.61 -11.47 28.00
C CYS A 344 10.98 -10.96 28.45
N ALA A 345 11.97 -11.83 28.52
CA ALA A 345 13.33 -11.45 28.89
C ALA A 345 14.14 -10.87 27.72
N ASP A 346 13.92 -11.39 26.50
CA ASP A 346 14.57 -10.92 25.27
C ASP A 346 13.58 -11.03 24.10
N PRO A 347 13.06 -9.91 23.60
CA PRO A 347 12.07 -9.90 22.51
C PRO A 347 12.64 -10.41 21.18
N ARG A 348 13.95 -10.54 21.04
CA ARG A 348 14.63 -11.11 19.86
C ARG A 348 14.63 -12.64 19.85
N ASN A 349 14.23 -13.25 20.95
CA ASN A 349 14.17 -14.71 21.03
C ASN A 349 12.82 -15.23 20.56
N ASP A 350 12.69 -15.52 19.28
CA ASP A 350 11.46 -16.04 18.65
C ASP A 350 11.01 -17.38 19.24
N SER A 351 11.89 -18.10 19.94
CA SER A 351 11.56 -19.39 20.55
C SER A 351 10.99 -19.26 21.97
N ASP A 352 11.02 -18.06 22.58
CA ASP A 352 10.40 -17.81 23.88
C ASP A 352 8.92 -17.45 23.72
N PRO A 353 7.98 -18.34 24.10
CA PRO A 353 6.55 -18.07 24.00
C PRO A 353 6.10 -16.87 24.85
N ASN A 354 6.88 -16.46 25.86
CA ASN A 354 6.57 -15.29 26.67
C ASN A 354 6.82 -13.98 25.90
N CYS A 355 7.59 -14.01 24.80
CA CYS A 355 7.85 -12.88 23.91
C CYS A 355 6.84 -12.80 22.75
N ALA A 356 5.87 -13.69 22.69
CA ALA A 356 4.76 -13.62 21.78
C ALA A 356 3.80 -12.47 22.10
N ALA A 357 2.89 -12.20 21.19
CA ALA A 357 1.83 -11.23 21.41
C ALA A 357 0.99 -11.60 22.66
N PRO A 358 0.63 -10.62 23.51
CA PRO A 358 -0.12 -10.88 24.72
C PRO A 358 -1.49 -11.49 24.40
N ASP A 359 -1.89 -12.48 25.20
CA ASP A 359 -3.22 -13.07 25.08
C ASP A 359 -4.31 -12.03 25.28
N LEU A 360 -5.36 -12.11 24.48
CA LEU A 360 -6.51 -11.22 24.54
C LEU A 360 -7.79 -12.03 24.72
N TYR A 361 -8.42 -11.90 25.86
CA TYR A 361 -9.65 -12.60 26.20
C TYR A 361 -10.88 -11.71 26.06
N ARG A 362 -11.98 -12.30 25.66
CA ARG A 362 -13.28 -11.64 25.71
C ARG A 362 -13.75 -11.55 27.16
N ARG A 363 -14.09 -10.36 27.61
CA ARG A 363 -14.74 -10.16 28.90
C ARG A 363 -16.19 -10.63 28.83
N ASN A 364 -16.57 -11.52 29.73
CA ASN A 364 -17.97 -11.88 29.94
C ASN A 364 -18.60 -10.92 30.96
N ASP A 365 -19.63 -10.18 30.56
CA ASP A 365 -20.30 -9.19 31.41
C ASP A 365 -21.21 -9.82 32.48
N SER A 366 -21.63 -11.09 32.27
CA SER A 366 -22.57 -11.77 33.16
C SER A 366 -21.91 -12.68 34.19
N ASP A 367 -20.72 -13.22 33.89
CA ASP A 367 -19.97 -14.10 34.78
C ASP A 367 -18.45 -13.94 34.55
N LEU A 368 -17.79 -13.33 35.51
CA LEU A 368 -16.34 -13.10 35.47
C LEU A 368 -15.50 -14.38 35.58
N LEU A 369 -16.10 -15.48 36.04
CA LEU A 369 -15.44 -16.77 36.22
C LEU A 369 -15.75 -17.75 35.07
N ALA A 370 -16.69 -17.42 34.17
CA ALA A 370 -17.02 -18.24 33.05
C ALA A 370 -15.82 -18.38 32.08
N PRO A 371 -15.71 -19.50 31.37
CA PRO A 371 -14.78 -19.60 30.26
C PRO A 371 -14.97 -18.47 29.28
N THR A 372 -13.89 -17.83 28.89
CA THR A 372 -13.88 -16.72 27.91
C THR A 372 -13.18 -17.18 26.64
N SER A 373 -13.63 -16.64 25.51
CA SER A 373 -12.98 -16.88 24.24
C SER A 373 -11.70 -16.06 24.15
N GLU A 374 -10.66 -16.67 23.66
CA GLU A 374 -9.41 -16.04 23.32
C GLU A 374 -9.50 -15.42 21.93
N PHE A 375 -8.91 -14.26 21.74
CA PHE A 375 -8.78 -13.60 20.44
C PHE A 375 -7.32 -13.53 20.04
N SER A 376 -7.06 -13.81 18.78
CA SER A 376 -5.73 -13.67 18.17
C SER A 376 -5.80 -12.73 16.97
N PHE A 377 -4.67 -12.12 16.64
CA PHE A 377 -4.50 -11.29 15.46
C PHE A 377 -5.50 -10.12 15.35
N GLN A 378 -5.85 -9.52 16.47
CA GLN A 378 -6.81 -8.42 16.52
C GLN A 378 -6.14 -7.05 16.41
N THR A 379 -6.85 -6.10 15.79
CA THR A 379 -6.50 -4.68 15.93
C THR A 379 -7.06 -4.18 17.25
N LEU A 380 -6.17 -3.78 18.15
CA LEU A 380 -6.47 -3.25 19.46
C LEU A 380 -6.66 -1.74 19.36
N ASP A 381 -7.89 -1.28 19.60
CA ASP A 381 -8.21 0.14 19.53
C ASP A 381 -7.71 0.88 20.79
N ASN A 382 -7.14 2.07 20.58
CA ASN A 382 -6.73 2.96 21.67
C ASN A 382 -5.77 2.32 22.69
N THR A 383 -4.81 1.54 22.21
CA THR A 383 -3.86 0.82 23.07
C THR A 383 -2.79 1.74 23.65
N TYR A 384 -2.36 2.73 22.89
CA TYR A 384 -1.43 3.77 23.36
C TYR A 384 -1.86 5.15 22.87
N ALA A 385 -1.43 6.20 23.55
CA ALA A 385 -1.59 7.59 23.11
C ALA A 385 -0.24 8.10 22.60
N GLU A 386 -0.27 8.82 21.50
CA GLU A 386 0.91 9.44 20.91
C GLU A 386 0.72 10.95 20.82
N ALA A 387 1.68 11.69 21.35
CA ALA A 387 1.86 13.11 21.13
C ALA A 387 3.00 13.31 20.15
N LEU A 388 2.78 14.06 19.10
CA LEU A 388 3.76 14.27 18.03
C LEU A 388 3.79 15.74 17.62
N GLY A 389 5.00 16.28 17.40
CA GLY A 389 5.20 17.59 16.80
C GLY A 389 6.34 17.55 15.80
N GLY A 390 6.19 18.28 14.69
CA GLY A 390 7.21 18.29 13.64
C GLY A 390 7.02 19.43 12.65
N GLY A 391 7.92 19.48 11.67
CA GLY A 391 7.87 20.48 10.63
C GLY A 391 8.94 20.28 9.57
N ASN A 392 8.83 21.11 8.53
CA ASN A 392 9.79 21.19 7.43
C ASN A 392 10.06 22.65 7.09
N VAL A 393 11.28 22.92 6.69
CA VAL A 393 11.72 24.21 6.13
C VAL A 393 12.51 23.90 4.87
N SER A 394 12.04 24.39 3.72
CA SER A 394 12.69 24.17 2.43
C SER A 394 12.91 25.48 1.69
N TYR A 395 14.10 25.67 1.13
CA TYR A 395 14.42 26.78 0.23
C TYR A 395 14.58 26.28 -1.20
N PHE A 396 13.78 26.82 -2.08
CA PHE A 396 13.79 26.53 -3.50
C PHE A 396 14.54 27.60 -4.26
N PHE A 397 15.65 27.23 -4.90
CA PHE A 397 16.38 28.07 -5.84
C PHE A 397 15.61 28.23 -7.17
N ASN A 398 14.93 27.17 -7.55
CA ASN A 398 14.02 27.09 -8.68
C ASN A 398 13.17 25.81 -8.53
N ARG A 399 12.30 25.50 -9.49
CA ARG A 399 11.39 24.33 -9.44
C ARG A 399 12.10 22.97 -9.46
N ARG A 400 13.37 22.92 -9.85
CA ARG A 400 14.18 21.69 -9.96
C ARG A 400 15.33 21.64 -8.96
N ALA A 401 15.48 22.66 -8.11
CA ALA A 401 16.57 22.71 -7.15
C ALA A 401 16.09 23.30 -5.82
N HIS A 402 16.21 22.52 -4.76
CA HIS A 402 15.91 22.94 -3.40
C HIS A 402 16.82 22.26 -2.38
N VAL A 403 16.81 22.79 -1.18
CA VAL A 403 17.35 22.17 0.02
C VAL A 403 16.32 22.29 1.12
N GLY A 404 16.16 21.24 1.92
CA GLY A 404 15.17 21.17 2.98
C GLY A 404 15.72 20.55 4.26
N VAL A 405 15.07 20.85 5.36
CA VAL A 405 15.29 20.21 6.67
C VAL A 405 13.94 19.84 7.24
N THR A 406 13.80 18.57 7.61
CA THR A 406 12.61 18.00 8.23
C THR A 406 12.96 17.49 9.60
N GLY A 407 12.06 17.63 10.57
CA GLY A 407 12.25 17.04 11.88
C GLY A 407 10.92 16.80 12.59
N TYR A 408 10.88 15.77 13.42
CA TYR A 408 9.77 15.53 14.33
C TYR A 408 10.25 14.90 15.63
N ALA A 409 9.45 15.06 16.66
CA ALA A 409 9.56 14.33 17.92
C ALA A 409 8.18 13.83 18.33
N ALA A 410 8.13 12.63 18.87
CA ALA A 410 6.93 11.99 19.35
C ALA A 410 7.15 11.39 20.73
N HIS A 411 6.06 11.19 21.45
CA HIS A 411 6.04 10.51 22.74
C HIS A 411 4.86 9.53 22.75
N ALA A 412 5.18 8.24 22.86
CA ALA A 412 4.19 7.18 22.98
C ALA A 412 4.04 6.75 24.45
N ARG A 413 2.79 6.54 24.87
CA ARG A 413 2.46 6.08 26.22
C ARG A 413 1.34 5.04 26.14
N PHE A 414 1.57 3.85 26.68
CA PHE A 414 0.55 2.82 26.78
C PHE A 414 -0.60 3.24 27.72
N LEU A 415 -1.82 2.88 27.34
CA LEU A 415 -3.05 3.25 28.08
C LEU A 415 -3.55 2.13 28.98
N ALA A 416 -3.22 0.86 28.68
CA ALA A 416 -3.51 -0.27 29.53
C ALA A 416 -2.67 -0.19 30.81
N GLN A 417 -3.31 -0.27 31.97
CA GLN A 417 -2.62 -0.23 33.27
C GLN A 417 -2.59 -1.64 33.86
N GLY A 418 -1.51 -1.99 34.57
CA GLY A 418 -1.35 -3.28 35.24
C GLY A 418 -0.63 -4.36 34.41
N ILE A 419 -0.20 -4.03 33.22
CA ILE A 419 0.64 -4.84 32.33
C ILE A 419 1.72 -3.94 31.73
N ASP A 420 2.94 -4.42 31.63
CA ASP A 420 4.06 -3.70 31.06
C ASP A 420 4.16 -3.97 29.55
N LEU A 421 3.24 -3.41 28.80
CA LEU A 421 3.27 -3.53 27.34
C LEU A 421 4.46 -2.81 26.74
N ASP A 422 4.99 -3.41 25.69
CA ASP A 422 6.05 -2.89 24.87
C ASP A 422 5.79 -3.15 23.40
N PHE A 423 6.47 -2.39 22.51
CA PHE A 423 6.42 -2.62 21.08
C PHE A 423 7.41 -3.72 20.69
N GLN A 424 7.00 -4.59 19.82
CA GLN A 424 7.91 -5.54 19.19
C GLN A 424 9.04 -4.80 18.48
N GLU A 425 10.26 -5.34 18.53
CA GLU A 425 11.44 -4.73 17.93
C GLU A 425 11.25 -4.38 16.45
N TRP A 426 10.59 -5.26 15.73
CA TRP A 426 10.28 -5.07 14.32
C TRP A 426 9.19 -4.00 14.04
N SER A 427 8.50 -3.45 15.05
CA SER A 427 7.47 -2.42 14.87
C SER A 427 8.01 -1.03 14.48
N SER A 428 9.32 -0.84 14.45
CA SER A 428 10.01 0.45 14.23
C SER A 428 9.73 1.52 15.27
N ARG A 429 9.04 1.18 16.37
CA ARG A 429 8.84 2.06 17.52
C ARG A 429 9.81 1.68 18.63
N PRO A 430 10.26 2.66 19.42
CA PRO A 430 11.14 2.34 20.54
C PRO A 430 10.41 1.53 21.60
N SER A 431 11.11 0.58 22.19
CA SER A 431 10.62 -0.25 23.28
C SER A 431 10.15 0.60 24.45
N GLY A 432 9.10 0.16 25.16
CA GLY A 432 8.54 0.86 26.31
C GLY A 432 7.89 2.20 26.00
N GLY A 433 7.82 2.62 24.73
CA GLY A 433 7.33 3.93 24.34
C GLY A 433 8.36 5.03 24.62
N GLY A 434 7.96 6.12 25.28
CA GLY A 434 8.86 7.25 25.58
C GLY A 434 9.02 8.23 24.41
N VAL A 435 10.11 8.99 24.43
CA VAL A 435 10.39 10.02 23.41
C VAL A 435 11.24 9.43 22.29
N TYR A 436 10.81 9.66 21.07
CA TYR A 436 11.52 9.28 19.85
C TYR A 436 11.28 10.30 18.73
N GLY A 437 12.07 10.22 17.68
CA GLY A 437 11.91 11.10 16.54
C GLY A 437 12.99 10.94 15.50
N ALA A 438 12.98 11.84 14.52
CA ALA A 438 14.01 11.92 13.50
C ALA A 438 14.25 13.36 13.09
N VAL A 439 15.45 13.65 12.63
CA VAL A 439 15.83 14.88 11.95
C VAL A 439 16.60 14.51 10.70
N GLY A 440 16.29 15.19 9.59
CA GLY A 440 16.95 14.94 8.33
C GLY A 440 17.05 16.18 7.47
N ALA A 441 17.91 16.07 6.46
CA ALA A 441 18.10 17.09 5.43
C ALA A 441 17.94 16.44 4.07
N ASP A 442 17.24 17.13 3.18
CA ASP A 442 17.03 16.73 1.81
C ASP A 442 17.50 17.79 0.82
N ALA A 443 17.79 17.36 -0.39
CA ALA A 443 18.13 18.23 -1.49
C ALA A 443 17.69 17.62 -2.82
N ALA A 444 17.28 18.48 -3.74
CA ALA A 444 17.06 18.14 -5.13
C ALA A 444 17.86 19.07 -6.04
N PHE A 445 18.31 18.53 -7.16
CA PHE A 445 18.99 19.27 -8.21
C PHE A 445 18.64 18.69 -9.57
N GLY A 446 18.16 19.52 -10.49
CA GLY A 446 17.84 19.12 -11.85
C GLY A 446 18.48 20.02 -12.90
N ARG A 447 19.09 19.43 -13.93
CA ARG A 447 19.67 20.14 -15.07
C ARG A 447 19.57 19.32 -16.35
N GLY A 448 18.99 19.91 -17.39
CA GLY A 448 18.77 19.23 -18.67
C GLY A 448 17.89 17.99 -18.47
N LEU A 449 18.36 16.84 -18.87
CA LEU A 449 17.65 15.56 -18.76
C LEU A 449 17.80 14.87 -17.39
N TRP A 450 18.53 15.47 -16.47
CA TRP A 450 18.97 14.81 -15.24
C TRP A 450 18.42 15.49 -13.99
N ASP A 451 17.80 14.71 -13.13
CA ASP A 451 17.36 15.09 -11.80
C ASP A 451 18.00 14.18 -10.75
N VAL A 452 18.44 14.75 -9.64
CA VAL A 452 19.01 14.04 -8.50
C VAL A 452 18.27 14.48 -7.25
N PHE A 453 17.91 13.53 -6.42
CA PHE A 453 17.27 13.73 -5.13
C PHE A 453 18.07 12.98 -4.07
N MET A 454 18.22 13.55 -2.91
CA MET A 454 18.90 12.94 -1.78
C MET A 454 18.24 13.31 -0.47
N GLU A 455 18.27 12.38 0.48
CA GLU A 455 17.88 12.66 1.87
C GLU A 455 18.79 11.86 2.80
N VAL A 456 19.18 12.48 3.91
CA VAL A 456 19.90 11.86 5.02
C VAL A 456 19.12 12.18 6.28
N ALA A 457 18.89 11.17 7.12
CA ALA A 457 18.16 11.32 8.36
C ALA A 457 18.86 10.59 9.51
N HIS A 458 18.69 11.10 10.70
CA HIS A 458 19.11 10.47 11.96
C HIS A 458 17.89 10.32 12.85
N THR A 459 17.60 9.10 13.29
CA THR A 459 16.60 8.81 14.32
C THR A 459 17.20 8.95 15.70
N PHE A 460 16.38 9.20 16.70
CA PHE A 460 16.74 9.21 18.11
C PHE A 460 15.59 8.65 18.94
N ASP A 461 15.92 7.95 20.02
CA ASP A 461 14.99 7.40 20.99
C ASP A 461 15.60 7.39 22.40
N GLN A 462 14.92 6.78 23.36
CA GLN A 462 15.35 6.66 24.75
C GLN A 462 15.78 5.23 25.12
N GLU A 463 15.98 4.36 24.15
CA GLU A 463 16.45 3.01 24.42
C GLU A 463 17.90 3.01 24.97
N THR A 464 18.16 2.07 25.89
CA THR A 464 19.42 2.05 26.65
C THR A 464 20.59 1.58 25.79
N ASP A 465 20.32 0.74 24.77
CA ASP A 465 21.33 0.05 23.97
C ASP A 465 21.29 0.39 22.48
N GLY A 466 20.50 1.36 22.05
CA GLY A 466 20.35 1.63 20.63
C GLY A 466 19.64 2.93 20.27
N GLY A 467 19.95 4.00 20.96
CA GLY A 467 19.25 5.30 20.84
C GLY A 467 19.27 6.00 19.49
N GLY A 468 18.96 5.30 18.42
CA GLY A 468 18.78 5.86 17.08
C GLY A 468 19.94 5.58 16.12
N GLY A 469 19.66 5.68 14.82
CA GLY A 469 20.57 5.35 13.73
C GLY A 469 20.57 6.35 12.59
N LEU A 470 21.46 6.13 11.64
CA LEU A 470 21.61 6.92 10.42
C LEU A 470 20.96 6.21 9.22
N GLY A 471 20.19 6.94 8.44
CA GLY A 471 19.67 6.51 7.15
C GLY A 471 20.02 7.50 6.04
N GLY A 472 20.13 7.02 4.83
CA GLY A 472 20.38 7.86 3.65
C GLY A 472 19.91 7.24 2.36
N ILE A 473 19.41 8.05 1.45
CA ILE A 473 19.00 7.67 0.11
C ILE A 473 19.45 8.70 -0.90
N VAL A 474 19.86 8.21 -2.06
CA VAL A 474 20.10 9.02 -3.27
C VAL A 474 19.33 8.39 -4.40
N ARG A 475 18.56 9.18 -5.12
CA ARG A 475 17.84 8.81 -6.33
C ARG A 475 18.25 9.71 -7.47
N SER A 476 18.61 9.14 -8.59
CA SER A 476 19.00 9.85 -9.81
C SER A 476 18.09 9.43 -10.95
N THR A 477 17.43 10.35 -11.60
CA THR A 477 16.52 10.11 -12.71
C THR A 477 17.05 10.77 -13.96
N LEU A 478 17.20 10.01 -15.02
CA LEU A 478 17.57 10.47 -16.35
C LEU A 478 16.36 10.29 -17.27
N THR A 479 15.77 11.41 -17.72
CA THR A 479 14.62 11.42 -18.60
C THR A 479 15.01 11.95 -19.97
N TRP A 480 14.79 11.16 -21.04
CA TRP A 480 15.07 11.58 -22.42
C TRP A 480 13.95 11.09 -23.34
N GLU A 481 13.45 11.98 -24.16
CA GLU A 481 12.31 11.70 -25.05
C GLU A 481 11.14 11.04 -24.28
N ARG A 482 10.96 9.75 -24.49
CA ARG A 482 9.92 8.94 -23.84
C ARG A 482 10.50 7.82 -22.98
N GLN A 483 11.70 7.98 -22.49
CA GLN A 483 12.40 7.00 -21.67
C GLN A 483 12.83 7.63 -20.35
N GLU A 484 12.78 6.84 -19.30
CA GLU A 484 13.26 7.23 -17.98
C GLU A 484 14.08 6.10 -17.37
N LEU A 485 15.27 6.42 -16.91
CA LEU A 485 16.13 5.55 -16.13
C LEU A 485 16.28 6.14 -14.74
N GLU A 486 15.84 5.41 -13.73
CA GLU A 486 16.05 5.76 -12.35
C GLU A 486 17.09 4.83 -11.72
N LEU A 487 18.04 5.42 -11.04
CA LEU A 487 19.03 4.75 -10.21
C LEU A 487 18.83 5.21 -8.77
N SER A 488 18.71 4.30 -7.83
CA SER A 488 18.69 4.64 -6.42
C SER A 488 19.69 3.82 -5.64
N ALA A 489 20.32 4.45 -4.64
CA ALA A 489 21.17 3.80 -3.67
C ALA A 489 20.69 4.20 -2.27
N ARG A 490 20.67 3.24 -1.34
CA ARG A 490 20.16 3.44 0.01
C ARG A 490 21.00 2.73 1.05
N TYR A 491 21.04 3.32 2.23
CA TYR A 491 21.63 2.75 3.42
C TYR A 491 20.74 3.13 4.63
N TYR A 492 20.34 2.15 5.39
CA TYR A 492 19.60 2.32 6.64
C TYR A 492 20.29 1.46 7.70
N GLY A 493 20.79 2.10 8.75
CA GLY A 493 21.46 1.41 9.85
C GLY A 493 20.53 0.46 10.60
N ALA A 494 21.08 -0.51 11.32
CA ALA A 494 20.30 -1.44 12.14
C ALA A 494 19.47 -0.69 13.21
N ASP A 495 20.05 0.38 13.78
CA ASP A 495 19.41 1.21 14.79
C ASP A 495 18.55 2.35 14.18
N PHE A 496 18.44 2.42 12.86
CA PHE A 496 17.56 3.38 12.18
C PHE A 496 16.11 2.89 12.25
N ALA A 497 15.45 3.14 13.39
CA ALA A 497 14.06 2.81 13.60
C ALA A 497 13.20 4.08 13.44
N ASN A 498 12.40 4.15 12.39
CA ASN A 498 11.56 5.31 12.09
C ASN A 498 10.13 4.88 11.71
N PRO A 499 9.15 4.98 12.65
CA PRO A 499 7.76 4.62 12.36
C PRO A 499 7.09 5.51 11.30
N TYR A 500 7.66 6.67 11.04
CA TYR A 500 7.20 7.62 10.01
C TYR A 500 8.12 7.66 8.78
N GLY A 501 9.09 6.77 8.67
CA GLY A 501 9.88 6.61 7.46
C GLY A 501 9.15 5.71 6.44
N ARG A 502 9.06 6.16 5.19
CA ARG A 502 8.46 5.44 4.06
C ARG A 502 9.32 5.53 2.81
N SER A 503 10.62 5.67 2.97
CA SER A 503 11.56 5.74 1.86
C SER A 503 11.60 4.43 1.07
N ILE A 504 12.22 4.47 -0.11
CA ILE A 504 12.39 3.27 -0.93
C ILE A 504 13.11 2.20 -0.12
N SER A 505 12.49 1.05 0.05
CA SER A 505 12.98 -0.10 0.80
C SER A 505 12.46 -1.39 0.18
N ALA A 506 13.10 -2.50 0.49
CA ALA A 506 12.56 -3.81 0.19
C ALA A 506 11.34 -4.09 1.07
N SER A 507 10.42 -4.92 0.57
CA SER A 507 9.29 -5.37 1.37
C SER A 507 9.78 -6.22 2.54
N ASP A 508 9.36 -5.83 3.74
CA ASP A 508 9.45 -6.64 4.93
C ASP A 508 8.29 -7.65 4.95
N GLU A 509 8.56 -8.88 5.32
CA GLU A 509 7.56 -9.96 5.30
C GLU A 509 6.44 -9.75 6.33
N GLN A 510 6.72 -9.02 7.41
CA GLN A 510 5.77 -8.83 8.51
C GLN A 510 5.05 -7.50 8.43
N ASN A 511 5.70 -6.43 7.97
CA ASN A 511 5.18 -5.06 8.09
C ASN A 511 5.24 -4.22 6.82
N GLY A 512 5.50 -4.84 5.68
CA GLY A 512 5.65 -4.14 4.41
C GLY A 512 7.01 -3.45 4.27
N ASN A 513 7.08 -2.33 3.56
CA ASN A 513 8.33 -1.63 3.29
C ASN A 513 8.87 -0.93 4.55
N ARG A 514 10.11 -1.22 4.91
CA ARG A 514 10.80 -0.60 6.05
C ARG A 514 12.17 -0.11 5.64
N ALA A 515 12.46 1.13 5.98
CA ALA A 515 13.79 1.70 5.88
C ALA A 515 14.57 1.39 7.18
N ARG A 516 15.03 0.16 7.36
CA ARG A 516 15.82 -0.28 8.53
C ARG A 516 16.72 -1.45 8.16
N ASP A 517 17.92 -1.49 8.71
CA ASP A 517 18.91 -2.56 8.54
C ASP A 517 19.05 -2.99 7.08
N GLU A 518 19.30 -2.02 6.19
CA GLU A 518 19.30 -2.28 4.77
C GLU A 518 20.36 -1.46 4.05
N VAL A 519 21.11 -2.10 3.18
CA VAL A 519 21.94 -1.46 2.16
C VAL A 519 21.56 -2.02 0.81
N GLY A 520 21.26 -1.16 -0.15
CA GLY A 520 20.82 -1.64 -1.46
C GLY A 520 20.89 -0.61 -2.56
N GLY A 521 20.65 -1.10 -3.77
CA GLY A 521 20.56 -0.30 -4.97
C GLY A 521 19.52 -0.84 -5.92
N ARG A 522 18.74 0.07 -6.50
CA ARG A 522 17.70 -0.25 -7.48
C ARG A 522 17.94 0.49 -8.78
N VAL A 523 17.81 -0.24 -9.86
CA VAL A 523 17.73 0.29 -11.22
C VAL A 523 16.31 0.08 -11.71
N ARG A 524 15.68 1.13 -12.25
CA ARG A 524 14.37 1.06 -12.86
C ARG A 524 14.43 1.73 -14.23
N TYR A 525 14.01 1.03 -15.23
CA TYR A 525 13.83 1.55 -16.58
C TYR A 525 12.36 1.51 -16.95
N THR A 526 11.89 2.59 -17.55
CA THR A 526 10.55 2.68 -18.11
C THR A 526 10.60 3.38 -19.45
N GLY A 527 10.02 2.77 -20.46
CA GLY A 527 10.04 3.34 -21.80
C GLY A 527 8.98 2.78 -22.73
N ASN A 528 8.62 3.60 -23.73
CA ASN A 528 7.77 3.17 -24.84
C ASN A 528 8.62 3.14 -26.12
N ILE A 529 8.73 2.01 -26.73
CA ILE A 529 9.53 1.76 -27.94
C ILE A 529 8.59 1.86 -29.15
N GLU A 530 8.81 2.85 -30.01
CA GLU A 530 8.11 3.05 -31.31
C GLU A 530 6.57 3.10 -31.19
N ASP A 531 6.02 3.55 -30.06
CA ASP A 531 4.58 3.55 -29.74
C ASP A 531 3.91 2.14 -29.80
N VAL A 532 4.72 1.09 -29.90
CA VAL A 532 4.27 -0.31 -30.00
C VAL A 532 4.51 -1.07 -28.70
N ILE A 533 5.63 -0.84 -28.03
CA ILE A 533 6.02 -1.60 -26.83
C ILE A 533 6.18 -0.67 -25.64
N ASN A 534 5.32 -0.83 -24.64
CA ASN A 534 5.55 -0.25 -23.33
C ASN A 534 6.38 -1.22 -22.49
N LEU A 535 7.64 -0.87 -22.23
CA LEU A 535 8.59 -1.70 -21.50
C LEU A 535 8.87 -1.11 -20.12
N ARG A 536 8.88 -1.98 -19.11
CA ARG A 536 9.32 -1.68 -17.76
C ARG A 536 10.24 -2.77 -17.29
N ALA A 537 11.33 -2.37 -16.68
CA ALA A 537 12.25 -3.28 -16.06
C ALA A 537 12.76 -2.69 -14.76
N SER A 538 12.91 -3.49 -13.74
CA SER A 538 13.59 -3.10 -12.51
C SER A 538 14.43 -4.24 -11.99
N ALA A 539 15.52 -3.89 -11.33
CA ALA A 539 16.35 -4.79 -10.55
C ALA A 539 16.69 -4.09 -9.23
N ASP A 540 16.33 -4.70 -8.13
CA ASP A 540 16.66 -4.27 -6.78
C ASP A 540 17.56 -5.30 -6.13
N LEU A 541 18.74 -4.89 -5.71
CA LEU A 541 19.73 -5.71 -5.02
C LEU A 541 19.98 -5.09 -3.66
N TRP A 542 19.76 -5.88 -2.60
CA TRP A 542 19.93 -5.38 -1.24
C TRP A 542 20.47 -6.46 -0.31
N SER A 543 20.97 -6.02 0.82
CA SER A 543 21.41 -6.87 1.92
C SER A 543 20.98 -6.25 3.23
N GLN A 544 20.73 -7.08 4.22
CA GLN A 544 20.62 -6.67 5.61
C GLN A 544 21.99 -6.78 6.24
N PRO A 545 22.62 -5.66 6.66
CA PRO A 545 23.95 -5.67 7.26
C PRO A 545 24.08 -6.60 8.48
N SER A 546 23.01 -6.78 9.24
CA SER A 546 22.98 -7.66 10.42
C SER A 546 23.10 -9.15 10.09
N ASP A 547 22.51 -9.60 8.97
CA ASP A 547 22.53 -11.01 8.55
C ASP A 547 23.48 -11.29 7.37
N GLY A 548 23.91 -10.25 6.66
CA GLY A 548 24.83 -10.31 5.54
C GLY A 548 24.30 -10.99 4.28
N ARG A 549 23.02 -11.35 4.23
CA ARG A 549 22.41 -12.03 3.07
C ARG A 549 22.15 -11.07 1.93
N LEU A 550 22.60 -11.45 0.75
CA LEU A 550 22.34 -10.68 -0.46
C LEU A 550 21.04 -11.16 -1.11
N LYS A 551 20.09 -10.26 -1.30
CA LYS A 551 18.75 -10.50 -1.83
C LYS A 551 18.56 -9.79 -3.16
N LEU A 552 17.74 -10.36 -4.04
CA LEU A 552 17.49 -9.82 -5.39
C LEU A 552 16.00 -9.89 -5.71
N LEU A 553 15.47 -8.81 -6.24
CA LEU A 553 14.17 -8.75 -6.89
C LEU A 553 14.34 -8.18 -8.30
N THR A 554 13.90 -8.90 -9.31
CA THR A 554 13.88 -8.42 -10.69
C THR A 554 12.47 -8.48 -11.25
N PHE A 555 12.11 -7.49 -12.06
CA PHE A 555 10.83 -7.41 -12.72
C PHE A 555 11.03 -6.88 -14.14
N VAL A 556 10.38 -7.52 -15.11
CA VAL A 556 10.33 -7.06 -16.50
C VAL A 556 8.90 -7.23 -17.02
N ARG A 557 8.34 -6.17 -17.57
CA ARG A 557 7.01 -6.15 -18.18
C ARG A 557 7.06 -5.49 -19.55
N ALA A 558 6.42 -6.14 -20.53
CA ALA A 558 6.19 -5.59 -21.86
C ALA A 558 4.69 -5.66 -22.17
N ASP A 559 4.09 -4.51 -22.46
CA ASP A 559 2.74 -4.38 -22.98
C ASP A 559 2.84 -3.95 -24.45
N LEU A 560 2.23 -4.70 -25.37
CA LEU A 560 2.33 -4.48 -26.82
C LEU A 560 1.05 -3.85 -27.34
N ALA A 561 1.14 -2.76 -28.07
CA ALA A 561 0.05 -2.16 -28.84
C ALA A 561 0.06 -2.77 -30.25
N VAL A 562 -0.42 -4.01 -30.38
CA VAL A 562 -0.46 -4.70 -31.72
C VAL A 562 -1.47 -4.04 -32.63
N SER A 563 -2.58 -3.57 -32.08
CA SER A 563 -3.61 -2.78 -32.78
C SER A 563 -4.48 -2.03 -31.76
N ASP A 564 -5.34 -1.15 -32.24
CA ASP A 564 -6.34 -0.46 -31.40
C ASP A 564 -7.32 -1.43 -30.72
N VAL A 565 -7.37 -2.68 -31.17
CA VAL A 565 -8.28 -3.72 -30.67
C VAL A 565 -7.58 -4.67 -29.70
N ILE A 566 -6.32 -5.02 -29.95
CA ILE A 566 -5.63 -6.09 -29.24
C ILE A 566 -4.33 -5.59 -28.65
N SER A 567 -4.19 -5.73 -27.34
CA SER A 567 -2.98 -5.37 -26.58
C SER A 567 -2.60 -6.54 -25.66
N PRO A 568 -1.70 -7.43 -26.09
CA PRO A 568 -1.13 -8.44 -25.22
C PRO A 568 -0.06 -7.84 -24.32
N GLY A 569 0.12 -8.43 -23.14
CA GLY A 569 1.16 -8.08 -22.19
C GLY A 569 1.77 -9.33 -21.57
N LEU A 570 3.05 -9.25 -21.26
CA LEU A 570 3.80 -10.30 -20.56
C LEU A 570 4.68 -9.64 -19.50
N TRP A 571 4.69 -10.18 -18.30
CA TRP A 571 5.69 -9.82 -17.31
C TRP A 571 6.23 -11.01 -16.56
N LEU A 572 7.48 -10.87 -16.16
CA LEU A 572 8.28 -11.84 -15.46
C LEU A 572 8.80 -11.19 -14.18
N GLN A 573 8.72 -11.89 -13.08
CA GLN A 573 9.32 -11.47 -11.81
C GLN A 573 10.14 -12.61 -11.24
N TYR A 574 11.31 -12.30 -10.71
CA TYR A 574 12.14 -13.23 -9.98
C TYR A 574 12.57 -12.58 -8.66
N GLN A 575 12.45 -13.31 -7.58
CA GLN A 575 12.92 -12.92 -6.26
C GLN A 575 13.77 -14.04 -5.66
N ASP A 576 14.85 -13.65 -4.99
CA ASP A 576 15.72 -14.56 -4.25
C ASP A 576 16.09 -13.91 -2.92
N LYS A 577 15.78 -14.59 -1.82
CA LYS A 577 16.03 -14.11 -0.47
C LYS A 577 17.46 -14.37 0.00
N ASP A 578 18.24 -15.15 -0.74
CA ASP A 578 19.66 -15.41 -0.46
C ASP A 578 20.42 -15.94 -1.67
N LEU A 579 21.07 -15.02 -2.36
CA LEU A 579 21.90 -15.33 -3.54
C LEU A 579 23.17 -16.13 -3.20
N GLN A 580 23.64 -16.13 -1.95
CA GLN A 580 24.95 -16.67 -1.55
C GLN A 580 24.88 -18.14 -1.17
N SER A 581 23.84 -18.57 -0.49
CA SER A 581 23.73 -19.92 0.06
C SER A 581 23.27 -20.97 -0.96
N GLY A 582 23.00 -20.55 -2.18
CA GLY A 582 22.48 -21.47 -3.19
C GLY A 582 21.09 -21.99 -2.87
N GLY A 583 20.32 -21.29 -2.08
CA GLY A 583 18.91 -21.54 -1.84
C GLY A 583 18.59 -22.69 -0.89
N ARG A 584 19.42 -22.97 0.07
CA ARG A 584 19.14 -23.96 1.12
C ARG A 584 19.28 -23.33 2.49
N LEU A 585 18.36 -22.46 2.82
CA LEU A 585 18.24 -21.85 4.13
C LEU A 585 16.92 -22.27 4.78
N ASN A 586 16.86 -22.10 6.10
CA ASN A 586 15.63 -22.17 6.85
C ASN A 586 14.68 -20.99 6.57
N VAL A 587 14.87 -20.30 5.44
CA VAL A 587 14.07 -19.15 5.03
C VAL A 587 13.31 -19.54 3.76
N CYS A 588 12.06 -19.95 3.98
CA CYS A 588 11.13 -20.24 2.90
C CYS A 588 10.54 -18.97 2.32
N PHE A 589 9.98 -19.03 1.14
CA PHE A 589 9.24 -17.92 0.56
C PHE A 589 7.93 -17.69 1.31
N SER A 590 7.27 -18.74 1.78
CA SER A 590 6.16 -18.70 2.70
C SER A 590 6.67 -18.70 4.15
N THR A 591 6.01 -17.95 5.01
CA THR A 591 6.42 -17.68 6.39
C THR A 591 6.31 -18.87 7.36
N SER A 592 5.66 -19.96 6.97
CA SER A 592 5.55 -21.16 7.83
C SER A 592 6.67 -22.14 7.51
N VAL A 593 7.71 -22.13 8.34
CA VAL A 593 8.68 -23.22 8.37
C VAL A 593 8.05 -24.37 9.14
N GLU A 594 7.68 -25.45 8.46
CA GLU A 594 7.32 -26.68 9.14
C GLU A 594 8.60 -27.41 9.58
N ASN A 595 8.57 -27.99 10.76
CA ASN A 595 9.63 -28.89 11.20
C ASN A 595 9.35 -30.32 10.71
N ASP A 596 10.40 -31.06 10.41
CA ASP A 596 10.29 -32.47 10.10
C ASP A 596 9.86 -33.32 11.34
N GLU A 597 9.74 -34.64 11.17
CA GLU A 597 9.37 -35.56 12.25
C GLU A 597 10.33 -35.55 13.45
N ASN A 598 11.53 -34.97 13.28
CA ASN A 598 12.57 -34.82 14.31
C ASN A 598 12.57 -33.45 14.96
N GLY A 599 11.72 -32.52 14.51
CA GLY A 599 11.70 -31.13 14.96
C GLY A 599 12.72 -30.22 14.31
N GLU A 600 13.40 -30.68 13.24
CA GLU A 600 14.33 -29.84 12.48
C GLU A 600 13.62 -29.08 11.37
N PRO A 601 13.96 -27.80 11.15
CA PRO A 601 13.35 -26.98 10.10
C PRO A 601 13.58 -27.60 8.71
N ILE A 602 12.54 -27.70 7.92
CA ILE A 602 12.64 -28.19 6.53
C ILE A 602 13.34 -27.11 5.69
N PRO A 603 14.51 -27.40 5.09
CA PRO A 603 15.25 -26.40 4.32
C PRO A 603 14.53 -26.07 3.02
N CYS A 604 14.35 -24.80 2.74
CA CYS A 604 13.84 -24.30 1.46
C CYS A 604 14.72 -23.19 0.87
N GLY A 605 14.56 -22.90 -0.42
CA GLY A 605 15.50 -22.05 -1.17
C GLY A 605 15.20 -20.57 -1.18
N GLY A 606 14.10 -20.10 -0.64
CA GLY A 606 13.73 -18.69 -0.63
C GLY A 606 13.60 -18.04 -2.02
N GLN A 607 13.32 -18.84 -3.05
CA GLN A 607 13.23 -18.39 -4.45
C GLN A 607 11.77 -18.36 -4.92
N GLN A 608 11.47 -17.36 -5.72
CA GLN A 608 10.18 -17.22 -6.39
C GLN A 608 10.40 -16.78 -7.84
N PHE A 609 9.73 -17.44 -8.76
CA PHE A 609 9.62 -17.01 -10.15
C PHE A 609 8.15 -16.91 -10.53
N GLN A 610 7.74 -15.77 -11.07
CA GLN A 610 6.38 -15.52 -11.51
C GLN A 610 6.36 -15.11 -12.98
N MET A 611 5.45 -15.71 -13.74
CA MET A 611 5.15 -15.32 -15.10
C MET A 611 3.66 -14.92 -15.18
N THR A 612 3.38 -13.78 -15.80
CA THR A 612 2.00 -13.35 -16.03
C THR A 612 1.81 -12.96 -17.50
N ALA A 613 0.82 -13.55 -18.14
CA ALA A 613 0.39 -13.22 -19.49
C ALA A 613 -0.98 -12.55 -19.44
N ARG A 614 -1.16 -11.47 -20.17
CA ARG A 614 -2.39 -10.69 -20.24
C ARG A 614 -2.81 -10.44 -21.68
N LEU A 615 -4.09 -10.41 -21.93
CA LEU A 615 -4.67 -10.01 -23.20
C LEU A 615 -5.80 -9.02 -22.95
N ARG A 616 -5.66 -7.82 -23.48
CA ARG A 616 -6.74 -6.83 -23.54
C ARG A 616 -7.31 -6.78 -24.95
N VAL A 617 -8.64 -6.84 -25.07
CA VAL A 617 -9.34 -6.76 -26.33
C VAL A 617 -10.42 -5.67 -26.24
N ALA A 618 -10.29 -4.63 -27.03
CA ALA A 618 -11.32 -3.61 -27.17
C ALA A 618 -12.43 -4.12 -28.10
N LEU A 619 -13.62 -4.34 -27.54
CA LEU A 619 -14.81 -4.79 -28.28
C LEU A 619 -15.63 -3.57 -28.70
N GLY A 620 -15.13 -2.83 -29.69
CA GLY A 620 -15.65 -1.54 -30.08
C GLY A 620 -15.28 -0.42 -29.08
N ARG A 621 -15.99 0.70 -29.12
CA ARG A 621 -15.69 1.89 -28.26
C ARG A 621 -16.21 1.78 -26.83
N ARG A 622 -17.06 0.82 -26.52
CA ARG A 622 -17.82 0.78 -25.25
C ARG A 622 -17.52 -0.43 -24.39
N TYR A 623 -16.79 -1.42 -24.89
CA TYR A 623 -16.54 -2.65 -24.14
C TYR A 623 -15.08 -3.05 -24.23
N THR A 624 -14.55 -3.54 -23.11
CA THR A 624 -13.20 -4.08 -23.03
C THR A 624 -13.24 -5.45 -22.35
N LEU A 625 -12.66 -6.43 -23.00
CA LEU A 625 -12.41 -7.75 -22.43
C LEU A 625 -10.95 -7.82 -21.99
N LEU A 626 -10.72 -8.27 -20.78
CA LEU A 626 -9.41 -8.52 -20.20
C LEU A 626 -9.32 -9.97 -19.77
N ALA A 627 -8.31 -10.68 -20.20
CA ALA A 627 -7.96 -12.01 -19.74
C ALA A 627 -6.53 -12.01 -19.23
N GLN A 628 -6.28 -12.69 -18.12
CA GLN A 628 -4.95 -12.81 -17.53
C GLN A 628 -4.73 -14.21 -16.98
N TYR A 629 -3.52 -14.71 -17.17
CA TYR A 629 -3.03 -15.93 -16.54
C TYR A 629 -1.72 -15.64 -15.82
N ARG A 630 -1.62 -16.06 -14.57
CA ARG A 630 -0.41 -16.01 -13.76
C ARG A 630 0.01 -17.41 -13.37
N HIS A 631 1.26 -17.71 -13.48
CA HIS A 631 1.89 -18.92 -12.98
C HIS A 631 3.08 -18.55 -12.11
N GLU A 632 3.21 -19.21 -10.98
CA GLU A 632 4.20 -18.92 -9.97
C GLU A 632 4.86 -20.21 -9.50
N TRP A 633 6.16 -20.16 -9.35
CA TRP A 633 6.99 -21.21 -8.77
C TRP A 633 7.67 -20.60 -7.55
N LEU A 634 7.47 -21.19 -6.40
CA LEU A 634 8.05 -20.70 -5.16
C LEU A 634 8.49 -21.84 -4.26
N ASP A 635 9.54 -21.61 -3.50
CA ASP A 635 9.98 -22.50 -2.47
C ASP A 635 9.13 -22.26 -1.21
N ASP A 636 8.39 -23.28 -0.80
CA ASP A 636 7.47 -23.23 0.32
C ASP A 636 7.80 -24.34 1.33
N GLY A 637 8.07 -23.95 2.59
CA GLY A 637 8.34 -24.90 3.68
C GLY A 637 7.12 -25.70 4.11
N SER A 638 5.91 -25.26 3.75
CA SER A 638 4.68 -26.00 4.06
C SER A 638 4.40 -27.18 3.11
N SER A 639 5.20 -27.33 2.06
CA SER A 639 5.08 -28.47 1.14
C SER A 639 5.56 -29.76 1.82
N VAL A 640 4.65 -30.67 2.04
CA VAL A 640 4.90 -32.01 2.64
C VAL A 640 5.72 -32.91 1.69
N HIS A 641 6.09 -32.45 0.51
CA HIS A 641 6.69 -33.24 -0.54
C HIS A 641 8.15 -32.89 -0.81
N ASP A 642 8.93 -33.89 -1.23
CA ASP A 642 10.38 -33.91 -1.36
C ASP A 642 11.04 -32.77 -2.15
N ALA A 643 10.30 -31.93 -2.83
CA ALA A 643 10.85 -30.89 -3.67
C ALA A 643 10.73 -29.47 -3.09
N ASN A 644 9.95 -29.25 -2.05
CA ASN A 644 9.64 -27.93 -1.48
C ASN A 644 9.27 -26.88 -2.52
N LEU A 645 8.86 -27.31 -3.72
CA LEU A 645 8.57 -26.46 -4.86
C LEU A 645 7.07 -26.41 -5.10
N ARG A 646 6.45 -25.40 -4.56
CA ARG A 646 5.04 -25.07 -4.79
C ARG A 646 4.85 -24.40 -6.13
N ARG A 647 3.77 -24.71 -6.82
CA ARG A 647 3.36 -24.11 -8.09
C ARG A 647 1.96 -23.57 -7.99
N ASP A 648 1.81 -22.26 -8.04
CA ASP A 648 0.50 -21.61 -7.98
C ASP A 648 0.08 -21.13 -9.36
N ALA A 649 -1.19 -21.22 -9.65
CA ALA A 649 -1.77 -20.70 -10.87
C ALA A 649 -3.00 -19.86 -10.57
N SER A 650 -3.14 -18.74 -11.23
CA SER A 650 -4.40 -17.98 -11.23
C SER A 650 -4.75 -17.51 -12.63
N ALA A 651 -6.02 -17.51 -12.93
CA ALA A 651 -6.54 -17.00 -14.17
C ALA A 651 -7.76 -16.12 -13.90
N PHE A 652 -7.88 -15.01 -14.60
CA PHE A 652 -9.12 -14.25 -14.57
C PHE A 652 -9.55 -13.77 -15.94
N ILE A 653 -10.84 -13.54 -16.06
CA ILE A 653 -11.47 -12.86 -17.17
C ILE A 653 -12.35 -11.74 -16.63
N SER A 654 -12.28 -10.57 -17.22
CA SER A 654 -13.08 -9.40 -16.86
C SER A 654 -13.69 -8.78 -18.11
N LEU A 655 -14.96 -8.46 -18.06
CA LEU A 655 -15.67 -7.68 -19.08
C LEU A 655 -16.13 -6.37 -18.47
N ARG A 656 -15.61 -5.27 -19.01
CA ARG A 656 -16.01 -3.90 -18.66
C ARG A 656 -16.83 -3.32 -19.79
N GLY A 657 -17.87 -2.54 -19.49
CA GLY A 657 -18.65 -1.90 -20.52
C GLY A 657 -19.45 -0.70 -20.05
N ASN A 658 -19.64 0.23 -21.00
CA ASN A 658 -20.49 1.41 -20.87
C ASN A 658 -21.57 1.36 -21.96
N PRO A 659 -22.62 0.51 -21.82
CA PRO A 659 -23.64 0.34 -22.88
C PRO A 659 -24.33 1.65 -23.22
N ILE A 660 -24.56 2.50 -22.25
CA ILE A 660 -24.99 3.90 -22.37
C ILE A 660 -24.13 4.78 -21.48
N ASP A 661 -23.98 6.06 -21.79
CA ASP A 661 -23.05 6.95 -21.10
C ASP A 661 -23.22 7.02 -19.56
N PRO A 662 -24.44 7.00 -18.97
CA PRO A 662 -24.59 6.99 -17.51
C PRO A 662 -24.41 5.62 -16.86
N LEU A 663 -24.40 4.52 -17.63
CA LEU A 663 -24.33 3.15 -17.10
C LEU A 663 -22.98 2.51 -17.38
N ARG A 664 -22.32 2.09 -16.33
CA ARG A 664 -21.09 1.30 -16.39
C ARG A 664 -21.28 -0.03 -15.66
N PHE A 665 -20.67 -1.08 -16.15
CA PHE A 665 -20.58 -2.34 -15.46
C PHE A 665 -19.22 -2.99 -15.62
N VAL A 666 -18.86 -3.79 -14.62
CA VAL A 666 -17.71 -4.71 -14.64
C VAL A 666 -18.18 -6.07 -14.14
N ILE A 667 -17.93 -7.10 -14.92
CA ILE A 667 -18.15 -8.50 -14.53
C ILE A 667 -16.81 -9.19 -14.59
N ARG A 668 -16.45 -9.93 -13.54
CA ARG A 668 -15.17 -10.61 -13.44
C ARG A 668 -15.33 -11.98 -12.82
N ALA A 669 -14.52 -12.92 -13.27
CA ALA A 669 -14.31 -14.20 -12.64
C ALA A 669 -12.82 -14.48 -12.53
N ARG A 670 -12.35 -14.90 -11.34
CA ARG A 670 -10.98 -15.31 -11.05
C ARG A 670 -10.97 -16.71 -10.48
N PHE A 671 -10.16 -17.55 -11.07
CA PHE A 671 -9.83 -18.87 -10.54
C PHE A 671 -8.42 -18.82 -9.92
N LEU A 672 -8.29 -19.30 -8.70
CA LEU A 672 -7.03 -19.48 -7.99
C LEU A 672 -6.84 -20.95 -7.71
N PHE A 673 -5.62 -21.43 -7.93
CA PHE A 673 -5.21 -22.79 -7.64
C PHE A 673 -3.79 -22.75 -7.05
N GLU A 674 -3.71 -22.87 -5.74
CA GLU A 674 -2.45 -23.02 -5.03
C GLU A 674 -2.00 -24.46 -5.08
N ASP A 675 -0.71 -24.70 -5.20
CA ASP A 675 -0.04 -25.99 -5.34
C ASP A 675 -0.65 -26.92 -6.41
N THR A 676 -0.57 -26.48 -7.64
CA THR A 676 -1.05 -27.26 -8.80
C THR A 676 -0.34 -28.61 -8.96
N ALA A 677 0.83 -28.81 -8.32
CA ALA A 677 1.62 -30.04 -8.42
C ALA A 677 1.07 -31.16 -7.52
N HIS A 678 0.73 -30.85 -6.26
CA HIS A 678 0.40 -31.86 -5.25
C HIS A 678 -1.05 -31.82 -4.82
N ARG A 679 -1.73 -30.70 -4.94
CA ARG A 679 -3.17 -30.49 -4.63
C ARG A 679 -3.59 -30.65 -3.17
N ASP A 680 -2.65 -30.84 -2.27
CA ASP A 680 -2.96 -31.13 -0.89
C ASP A 680 -3.02 -29.88 -0.03
N ARG A 681 -4.18 -29.64 0.63
CA ARG A 681 -4.42 -28.69 1.70
C ARG A 681 -4.27 -27.19 1.35
N LEU A 682 -4.14 -26.82 0.07
CA LEU A 682 -4.03 -25.45 -0.36
C LEU A 682 -5.27 -24.97 -1.11
N GLU A 683 -5.38 -23.66 -1.32
CA GLU A 683 -6.60 -23.07 -1.84
C GLU A 683 -6.86 -23.41 -3.30
N GLN A 684 -8.07 -23.88 -3.58
CA GLN A 684 -8.71 -23.78 -4.88
C GLN A 684 -9.97 -22.95 -4.74
N SER A 685 -10.06 -21.85 -5.45
CA SER A 685 -11.22 -20.97 -5.34
C SER A 685 -11.63 -20.36 -6.65
N LEU A 686 -12.92 -20.09 -6.78
CA LEU A 686 -13.53 -19.32 -7.83
C LEU A 686 -14.17 -18.08 -7.22
N TRP A 687 -13.60 -16.92 -7.48
CA TRP A 687 -14.18 -15.65 -7.08
C TRP A 687 -14.75 -14.93 -8.32
N TYR A 688 -16.00 -14.55 -8.25
CA TYR A 688 -16.62 -13.76 -9.30
C TYR A 688 -17.46 -12.64 -8.71
N TYR A 689 -17.54 -11.54 -9.44
CA TYR A 689 -18.34 -10.41 -9.04
C TYR A 689 -18.98 -9.69 -10.23
N ALA A 690 -20.05 -8.98 -9.92
CA ALA A 690 -20.66 -8.00 -10.79
C ALA A 690 -20.70 -6.65 -10.08
N ASP A 691 -20.23 -5.62 -10.73
CA ASP A 691 -20.25 -4.23 -10.28
C ASP A 691 -20.99 -3.39 -11.31
N VAL A 692 -21.99 -2.64 -10.89
CA VAL A 692 -22.82 -1.81 -11.75
C VAL A 692 -22.92 -0.44 -11.14
N SER A 693 -22.60 0.59 -11.91
CA SER A 693 -22.76 1.99 -11.51
C SER A 693 -23.63 2.75 -12.51
N TYR A 694 -24.50 3.60 -11.99
CA TYR A 694 -25.36 4.46 -12.77
C TYR A 694 -25.29 5.91 -12.28
N ARG A 695 -25.03 6.83 -13.21
CA ARG A 695 -24.97 8.27 -12.94
C ARG A 695 -26.30 8.92 -13.34
N PHE A 696 -27.03 9.38 -12.33
CA PHE A 696 -28.28 10.10 -12.53
C PHE A 696 -28.03 11.57 -12.95
N PRO A 697 -28.98 12.21 -13.67
CA PRO A 697 -28.85 13.62 -14.09
C PRO A 697 -28.66 14.61 -12.94
N ILE A 698 -29.12 14.28 -11.74
CA ILE A 698 -29.00 15.09 -10.52
C ILE A 698 -27.61 15.03 -9.88
N ARG A 699 -26.58 14.58 -10.58
CA ARG A 699 -25.20 14.35 -10.09
C ARG A 699 -25.13 13.32 -8.96
N LEU A 700 -26.09 12.41 -8.86
CA LEU A 700 -26.08 11.26 -7.97
C LEU A 700 -25.50 10.07 -8.73
N THR A 701 -24.49 9.42 -8.17
CA THR A 701 -24.00 8.13 -8.66
C THR A 701 -24.43 7.05 -7.68
N MET A 702 -25.07 6.02 -8.17
CA MET A 702 -25.36 4.80 -7.43
C MET A 702 -24.50 3.67 -7.96
N ARG A 703 -23.90 2.91 -7.06
CA ARG A 703 -23.08 1.75 -7.38
C ARG A 703 -23.51 0.58 -6.53
N VAL A 704 -23.59 -0.58 -7.15
CA VAL A 704 -23.89 -1.85 -6.50
C VAL A 704 -22.88 -2.87 -6.96
N ARG A 705 -22.22 -3.52 -6.02
CA ARG A 705 -21.31 -4.63 -6.27
C ARG A 705 -21.72 -5.85 -5.46
N TYR A 706 -21.67 -7.00 -6.09
CA TYR A 706 -21.95 -8.28 -5.48
C TYR A 706 -20.85 -9.26 -5.82
N ASP A 707 -20.21 -9.82 -4.79
CA ASP A 707 -19.09 -10.74 -4.87
C ASP A 707 -19.51 -12.12 -4.35
N VAL A 708 -19.01 -13.16 -4.99
CA VAL A 708 -19.13 -14.54 -4.55
C VAL A 708 -17.79 -15.22 -4.62
N LEU A 709 -17.35 -15.79 -3.50
CA LEU A 709 -16.15 -16.61 -3.41
C LEU A 709 -16.53 -18.05 -3.07
N HIS A 710 -16.24 -18.94 -3.97
CA HIS A 710 -16.51 -20.37 -3.85
C HIS A 710 -15.21 -21.14 -3.70
N TYR A 711 -15.04 -21.79 -2.56
CA TYR A 711 -13.93 -22.71 -2.34
C TYR A 711 -14.25 -24.08 -2.95
N LEU A 712 -13.34 -24.58 -3.78
CA LEU A 712 -13.46 -25.83 -4.53
C LEU A 712 -12.59 -26.95 -3.95
N ASP A 713 -11.69 -26.60 -3.05
CA ASP A 713 -10.79 -27.54 -2.40
C ASP A 713 -11.47 -28.30 -1.26
N THR A 714 -10.85 -29.40 -0.81
CA THR A 714 -11.36 -30.30 0.22
C THR A 714 -10.62 -30.18 1.54
N ARG A 715 -9.96 -29.06 1.79
CA ARG A 715 -9.22 -28.85 3.04
C ARG A 715 -10.13 -29.11 4.25
N GLU A 716 -9.64 -29.88 5.21
CA GLU A 716 -10.33 -30.16 6.46
C GLU A 716 -10.29 -29.03 7.48
N SER A 717 -9.83 -27.86 7.10
CA SER A 717 -9.83 -26.71 7.97
C SER A 717 -11.26 -26.36 8.41
N THR A 718 -11.51 -26.55 9.65
CA THR A 718 -12.82 -26.69 10.25
C THR A 718 -13.64 -25.43 10.36
N SER A 719 -13.03 -24.25 10.32
CA SER A 719 -13.74 -23.02 10.70
C SER A 719 -13.90 -22.02 9.59
N GLN A 720 -13.14 -22.15 8.52
CA GLN A 720 -12.86 -20.99 7.71
C GLN A 720 -13.65 -20.90 6.42
N ARG A 721 -14.49 -21.90 6.14
CA ARG A 721 -15.22 -22.03 4.88
C ARG A 721 -16.73 -22.00 5.00
N SER A 722 -17.20 -21.65 6.15
CA SER A 722 -18.63 -21.51 6.33
C SER A 722 -19.01 -20.03 6.41
N PRO A 723 -19.96 -19.59 5.63
CA PRO A 723 -20.62 -20.34 4.54
C PRO A 723 -19.71 -20.53 3.31
N ASN A 724 -19.93 -21.60 2.55
CA ASN A 724 -19.34 -21.80 1.23
C ASN A 724 -20.49 -22.01 0.23
N PRO A 725 -20.66 -21.14 -0.76
CA PRO A 725 -19.85 -19.95 -1.07
C PRO A 725 -20.03 -18.77 -0.11
N GLU A 726 -19.00 -17.95 0.00
CA GLU A 726 -19.07 -16.67 0.69
C GLU A 726 -19.66 -15.59 -0.21
N HIS A 727 -20.48 -14.73 0.36
CA HIS A 727 -21.17 -13.66 -0.39
C HIS A 727 -20.95 -12.31 0.26
N TRP A 728 -20.67 -11.30 -0.56
CA TRP A 728 -20.57 -9.90 -0.14
C TRP A 728 -21.43 -9.02 -1.03
N ALA A 729 -22.02 -8.03 -0.40
CA ALA A 729 -22.73 -6.97 -1.11
C ALA A 729 -22.17 -5.62 -0.68
N ARG A 730 -21.98 -4.73 -1.64
CA ARG A 730 -21.63 -3.33 -1.42
C ARG A 730 -22.59 -2.44 -2.17
N ILE A 731 -23.10 -1.43 -1.48
CA ILE A 731 -23.90 -0.36 -2.06
C ILE A 731 -23.21 0.95 -1.76
N GLU A 732 -23.10 1.80 -2.75
CA GLU A 732 -22.54 3.13 -2.63
C GLU A 732 -23.46 4.14 -3.32
N LEU A 733 -23.66 5.27 -2.65
CA LEU A 733 -24.38 6.43 -3.18
C LEU A 733 -23.46 7.63 -3.00
N GLU A 734 -23.16 8.30 -4.08
CA GLU A 734 -22.35 9.52 -4.07
C GLU A 734 -23.11 10.65 -4.75
N GLN A 735 -23.34 11.73 -3.98
CA GLN A 735 -23.99 12.95 -4.46
C GLN A 735 -22.96 14.08 -4.50
N ALA A 736 -22.72 14.62 -5.68
CA ALA A 736 -21.95 15.85 -5.87
C ALA A 736 -22.94 17.05 -5.99
N PHE A 737 -22.58 18.21 -5.44
CA PHE A 737 -23.38 19.43 -5.48
C PHE A 737 -22.53 20.68 -5.60
#